data_7139dd465b86ed8a0dd73e1ebd0c567b
#
_entry.id   7139dd465b86ed8a0dd73e1ebd0c567b
#
_cell.length_a   1.000
_cell.length_b   1.000
_cell.length_c   1.000
_cell.angle_alpha   90.00
_cell.angle_beta   90.00
_cell.angle_gamma   90.00
#
_symmetry.space_group_name_H-M   'P 1'
#
loop_
_entity.id
_entity.type
_entity.pdbx_description
1 polymer ?
#
loop_
_entity_poly.entity_id
_entity_poly.type
_entity_poly.pdbx_seq_one_letter_code
_entity_poly.pdbx_strand_id
1 'polypeptide(L)'
;MVALLPGLAALLAGCNEDTVEKQIGSATAASVEATYRVNRDPLLNDWNQDVGRTLTAFSVRQQVPYKFKVVDTDMVNAFAAPWGYVYVTQGFLDFADSEDEVVAVLGHEIGHVVHRDGIKAFKQSILFNLAAGLIGSQSETLGEVTAVGLGLLSLHYSREQEYAADDTGTAMAYAAGYDPQGLLGFFAKLHTDLEKGQSSSYLEALLSTHPYTPNRRDRQAAQPWVMAATAPSAMRIAQGYLGRGQYGRALALLNAKAAQEPDNQQLALMLADALAGRGSESEARGRYQMASAQGAPSYPNYALAQMTKNPVPVSVPPTAGEQAQALALVGSAEALVTGTQDTQTRLAAAQEAMAPKLQAARGDSAAAMGLLQRLSEVETELPKQTQKIAININAAVAAAADVVYTLDRCQEQSVTAVQNNAEVGRQATVLLRSLSQGGSRSGALKLAQSAVYELGKSNELLLAASEAARAAVGPTQEAQMSARQTSMYVERLFDRQRVRQSDLTLAQMLTRETRERAQAANKQAQEAQNRARLATVRGMLAVLQLAHAAAPAEMLPGLDRMVAHYLRTGTGQVAALRDRGFGYGDIAVMVAAARGSGTAIGLEADRMGAGIAPLEVVDLKRDGSNGLKVMVKFLSKAMAQEVALPGQASNPAG
;
A
#
# COMPACT_ATOMS: atom_id res chain seq x y z
N MET A 1 -33.28 -5.94 0.10
CA MET A 1 -34.17 -7.11 0.09
C MET A 1 -34.63 -7.52 -1.31
N VAL A 2 -35.01 -6.63 -2.22
CA VAL A 2 -35.45 -7.03 -3.60
C VAL A 2 -34.36 -7.77 -4.36
N ALA A 3 -33.07 -7.48 -4.21
CA ALA A 3 -31.96 -8.19 -4.84
C ALA A 3 -31.51 -9.46 -4.07
N LEU A 4 -31.84 -9.59 -2.79
CA LEU A 4 -31.47 -10.75 -1.96
C LEU A 4 -32.61 -11.79 -1.86
N LEU A 5 -33.87 -11.37 -2.01
CA LEU A 5 -35.02 -12.27 -2.07
C LEU A 5 -34.93 -13.32 -3.19
N PRO A 6 -34.46 -12.96 -4.42
CA PRO A 6 -34.21 -13.99 -5.45
C PRO A 6 -33.10 -14.94 -5.07
N GLY A 7 -32.04 -14.48 -4.39
CA GLY A 7 -30.94 -15.33 -3.90
C GLY A 7 -31.37 -16.27 -2.79
N LEU A 8 -32.20 -15.81 -1.87
CA LEU A 8 -32.78 -16.61 -0.79
C LEU A 8 -33.81 -17.61 -1.35
N ALA A 9 -34.69 -17.18 -2.25
CA ALA A 9 -35.61 -18.04 -2.96
C ALA A 9 -34.88 -19.10 -3.82
N ALA A 10 -33.76 -18.73 -4.44
CA ALA A 10 -32.92 -19.61 -5.22
C ALA A 10 -32.20 -20.67 -4.36
N LEU A 11 -31.75 -20.30 -3.17
CA LEU A 11 -31.18 -21.22 -2.16
C LEU A 11 -32.20 -22.25 -1.70
N LEU A 12 -33.45 -21.85 -1.49
CA LEU A 12 -34.55 -22.70 -1.06
C LEU A 12 -35.11 -23.55 -2.22
N ALA A 13 -34.93 -23.12 -3.47
CA ALA A 13 -35.43 -23.81 -4.67
C ALA A 13 -34.45 -24.80 -5.28
N GLY A 14 -33.29 -25.07 -4.65
CA GLY A 14 -32.29 -26.02 -5.18
C GLY A 14 -31.52 -25.50 -6.40
N CYS A 15 -31.40 -24.19 -6.56
CA CYS A 15 -30.62 -23.58 -7.63
C CYS A 15 -29.12 -23.86 -7.50
N ASN A 16 -28.41 -23.85 -8.63
CA ASN A 16 -26.95 -23.98 -8.67
C ASN A 16 -26.28 -22.98 -7.74
N GLU A 17 -25.41 -23.45 -6.85
CA GLU A 17 -24.70 -22.67 -5.84
C GLU A 17 -23.93 -21.49 -6.44
N ASP A 18 -23.39 -21.63 -7.66
CA ASP A 18 -22.70 -20.55 -8.40
C ASP A 18 -23.66 -19.41 -8.75
N THR A 19 -24.93 -19.70 -9.08
CA THR A 19 -25.92 -18.66 -9.38
C THR A 19 -26.23 -17.82 -8.13
N VAL A 20 -26.40 -18.48 -7.00
CA VAL A 20 -26.64 -17.81 -5.71
C VAL A 20 -25.44 -16.98 -5.30
N GLU A 21 -24.23 -17.54 -5.39
CA GLU A 21 -22.97 -16.82 -5.08
C GLU A 21 -22.81 -15.57 -5.95
N LYS A 22 -23.11 -15.66 -7.24
CA LYS A 22 -23.06 -14.54 -8.19
C LYS A 22 -24.02 -13.41 -7.82
N GLN A 23 -25.26 -13.74 -7.44
CA GLN A 23 -26.25 -12.74 -7.05
C GLN A 23 -25.87 -12.03 -5.76
N ILE A 24 -25.46 -12.79 -4.74
CA ILE A 24 -25.01 -12.23 -3.45
C ILE A 24 -23.75 -11.38 -3.66
N GLY A 25 -22.76 -11.89 -4.39
CA GLY A 25 -21.52 -11.16 -4.67
C GLY A 25 -21.74 -9.84 -5.40
N SER A 26 -22.62 -9.82 -6.42
CA SER A 26 -22.92 -8.58 -7.15
C SER A 26 -23.67 -7.55 -6.29
N ALA A 27 -24.58 -8.01 -5.42
CA ALA A 27 -25.30 -7.13 -4.49
C ALA A 27 -24.34 -6.56 -3.42
N THR A 28 -23.44 -7.40 -2.86
CA THR A 28 -22.41 -6.97 -1.92
C THR A 28 -21.47 -5.95 -2.57
N ALA A 29 -20.99 -6.23 -3.78
CA ALA A 29 -20.13 -5.31 -4.52
C ALA A 29 -20.80 -3.96 -4.76
N ALA A 30 -22.09 -3.93 -5.15
CA ALA A 30 -22.85 -2.69 -5.31
C ALA A 30 -22.96 -1.90 -4.00
N SER A 31 -23.14 -2.57 -2.86
CA SER A 31 -23.17 -1.93 -1.54
C SER A 31 -21.83 -1.33 -1.16
N VAL A 32 -20.73 -2.04 -1.41
CA VAL A 32 -19.35 -1.54 -1.20
C VAL A 32 -19.11 -0.28 -2.02
N GLU A 33 -19.43 -0.33 -3.31
CA GLU A 33 -19.18 0.78 -4.25
C GLU A 33 -20.13 1.98 -4.05
N ALA A 34 -21.24 1.78 -3.35
CA ALA A 34 -22.11 2.86 -2.89
C ALA A 34 -21.59 3.52 -1.60
N THR A 35 -20.87 2.77 -0.77
CA THR A 35 -20.35 3.23 0.53
C THR A 35 -18.95 3.82 0.42
N TYR A 36 -18.07 3.17 -0.33
CA TYR A 36 -16.68 3.56 -0.52
C TYR A 36 -16.45 4.08 -1.93
N ARG A 37 -15.72 5.17 -2.04
CA ARG A 37 -15.28 5.67 -3.34
C ARG A 37 -14.26 4.70 -3.93
N VAL A 38 -14.55 4.17 -5.12
CA VAL A 38 -13.59 3.37 -5.89
C VAL A 38 -12.52 4.30 -6.46
N ASN A 39 -11.26 3.95 -6.24
CA ASN A 39 -10.11 4.69 -6.78
C ASN A 39 -10.12 4.63 -8.31
N ARG A 40 -9.80 5.76 -8.95
CA ARG A 40 -9.80 5.90 -10.42
C ARG A 40 -8.41 6.12 -11.01
N ASP A 41 -7.35 6.02 -10.19
CA ASP A 41 -5.98 6.14 -10.66
C ASP A 41 -5.65 4.98 -11.62
N PRO A 42 -5.36 5.25 -12.92
CA PRO A 42 -5.11 4.18 -13.88
C PRO A 42 -3.87 3.35 -13.54
N LEU A 43 -2.80 3.99 -13.04
CA LEU A 43 -1.56 3.29 -12.70
C LEU A 43 -1.80 2.28 -11.57
N LEU A 44 -2.53 2.70 -10.53
CA LEU A 44 -2.85 1.85 -9.38
C LEU A 44 -3.80 0.71 -9.77
N ASN A 45 -4.83 1.02 -10.55
CA ASN A 45 -5.81 0.02 -10.97
C ASN A 45 -5.20 -1.01 -11.93
N ASP A 46 -4.38 -0.59 -12.91
CA ASP A 46 -3.68 -1.49 -13.82
C ASP A 46 -2.77 -2.44 -13.03
N TRP A 47 -1.99 -1.90 -12.08
CA TRP A 47 -1.13 -2.71 -11.23
C TRP A 47 -1.92 -3.72 -10.38
N ASN A 48 -2.99 -3.28 -9.71
CA ASN A 48 -3.81 -4.15 -8.85
C ASN A 48 -4.50 -5.26 -9.66
N GLN A 49 -4.99 -4.93 -10.86
CA GLN A 49 -5.58 -5.91 -11.77
C GLN A 49 -4.53 -6.93 -12.27
N ASP A 50 -3.32 -6.49 -12.62
CA ASP A 50 -2.27 -7.38 -13.12
C ASP A 50 -1.78 -8.34 -12.04
N VAL A 51 -1.57 -7.84 -10.81
CA VAL A 51 -1.24 -8.68 -9.66
C VAL A 51 -2.33 -9.71 -9.41
N GLY A 52 -3.59 -9.26 -9.35
CA GLY A 52 -4.72 -10.15 -9.13
C GLY A 52 -4.87 -11.22 -10.22
N ARG A 53 -4.74 -10.86 -11.50
CA ARG A 53 -4.77 -11.81 -12.62
C ARG A 53 -3.63 -12.83 -12.54
N THR A 54 -2.44 -12.37 -12.17
CA THR A 54 -1.27 -13.25 -12.03
C THR A 54 -1.52 -14.31 -10.95
N LEU A 55 -2.13 -13.93 -9.83
CA LEU A 55 -2.51 -14.88 -8.77
C LEU A 55 -3.62 -15.83 -9.23
N THR A 56 -4.70 -15.31 -9.81
CA THR A 56 -5.87 -16.12 -10.19
C THR A 56 -5.61 -17.07 -11.34
N ALA A 57 -4.54 -16.88 -12.11
CA ALA A 57 -4.07 -17.87 -13.09
C ALA A 57 -3.71 -19.22 -12.44
N PHE A 58 -3.40 -19.22 -11.14
CA PHE A 58 -3.11 -20.42 -10.34
C PHE A 58 -4.27 -20.82 -9.41
N SER A 59 -5.41 -20.15 -9.49
CA SER A 59 -6.61 -20.51 -8.72
C SER A 59 -7.26 -21.78 -9.26
N VAL A 60 -7.75 -22.63 -8.38
CA VAL A 60 -8.57 -23.79 -8.75
C VAL A 60 -9.99 -23.41 -9.20
N ARG A 61 -10.39 -22.14 -9.02
CA ARG A 61 -11.67 -21.57 -9.46
C ARG A 61 -11.48 -20.52 -10.57
N GLN A 62 -10.80 -20.87 -11.65
CA GLN A 62 -10.51 -19.99 -12.78
C GLN A 62 -11.76 -19.49 -13.52
N GLN A 63 -12.90 -20.19 -13.39
CA GLN A 63 -14.19 -19.80 -13.97
C GLN A 63 -14.82 -18.57 -13.31
N VAL A 64 -14.34 -18.18 -12.11
CA VAL A 64 -14.82 -16.98 -11.43
C VAL A 64 -14.25 -15.74 -12.10
N PRO A 65 -15.09 -14.77 -12.51
CA PRO A 65 -14.62 -13.54 -13.16
C PRO A 65 -14.09 -12.54 -12.11
N TYR A 66 -12.90 -12.83 -11.56
CA TYR A 66 -12.28 -11.99 -10.54
C TYR A 66 -12.15 -10.52 -10.95
N LYS A 67 -12.51 -9.62 -10.04
CA LYS A 67 -12.44 -8.17 -10.20
C LYS A 67 -11.71 -7.57 -9.01
N PHE A 68 -10.60 -6.90 -9.28
CA PHE A 68 -9.76 -6.29 -8.26
C PHE A 68 -9.96 -4.78 -8.28
N LYS A 69 -10.34 -4.20 -7.14
CA LYS A 69 -10.57 -2.76 -7.03
C LYS A 69 -9.85 -2.20 -5.80
N VAL A 70 -9.41 -0.96 -5.92
CA VAL A 70 -8.90 -0.17 -4.80
C VAL A 70 -10.02 0.77 -4.34
N VAL A 71 -10.24 0.87 -3.04
CA VAL A 71 -11.19 1.82 -2.44
C VAL A 71 -10.44 2.87 -1.62
N ASP A 72 -10.90 4.13 -1.76
CA ASP A 72 -10.28 5.29 -1.14
C ASP A 72 -10.75 5.44 0.31
N THR A 73 -10.11 4.71 1.19
CA THR A 73 -10.25 4.86 2.65
C THR A 73 -8.90 4.63 3.31
N ASP A 74 -8.66 5.33 4.40
CA ASP A 74 -7.42 5.21 5.17
C ASP A 74 -7.42 3.99 6.11
N MET A 75 -8.54 3.28 6.25
CA MET A 75 -8.59 2.01 6.99
C MET A 75 -7.63 1.00 6.37
N VAL A 76 -6.90 0.27 7.18
CA VAL A 76 -6.06 -0.85 6.73
C VAL A 76 -6.95 -2.08 6.61
N ASN A 77 -7.35 -2.43 5.39
CA ASN A 77 -8.15 -3.61 5.13
C ASN A 77 -8.01 -4.12 3.70
N ALA A 78 -8.24 -5.41 3.53
CA ALA A 78 -8.54 -6.06 2.26
C ALA A 78 -9.72 -7.01 2.51
N PHE A 79 -10.56 -7.22 1.53
CA PHE A 79 -11.71 -8.11 1.70
C PHE A 79 -12.23 -8.62 0.36
N ALA A 80 -12.81 -9.81 0.37
CA ALA A 80 -13.43 -10.40 -0.78
C ALA A 80 -14.95 -10.55 -0.58
N ALA A 81 -15.72 -10.10 -1.55
CA ALA A 81 -17.12 -10.46 -1.67
C ALA A 81 -17.26 -11.75 -2.53
N PRO A 82 -18.35 -12.53 -2.32
CA PRO A 82 -18.59 -13.74 -3.10
C PRO A 82 -18.49 -13.49 -4.61
N TRP A 83 -18.18 -14.55 -5.36
CA TRP A 83 -18.02 -14.49 -6.83
C TRP A 83 -16.86 -13.63 -7.32
N GLY A 84 -15.81 -13.44 -6.50
CA GLY A 84 -14.53 -12.91 -6.95
C GLY A 84 -14.41 -11.38 -7.02
N TYR A 85 -15.23 -10.65 -6.30
CA TYR A 85 -14.99 -9.22 -6.08
C TYR A 85 -14.02 -9.04 -4.95
N VAL A 86 -12.80 -8.58 -5.25
CA VAL A 86 -11.71 -8.40 -4.28
C VAL A 86 -11.37 -6.92 -4.19
N TYR A 87 -11.34 -6.42 -2.97
CA TYR A 87 -11.07 -5.02 -2.67
C TYR A 87 -9.85 -4.90 -1.78
N VAL A 88 -9.03 -3.91 -2.06
CA VAL A 88 -7.98 -3.42 -1.17
C VAL A 88 -8.22 -1.97 -0.85
N THR A 89 -7.93 -1.54 0.36
CA THR A 89 -8.06 -0.14 0.75
C THR A 89 -6.76 0.61 0.47
N GLN A 90 -6.86 1.92 0.25
CA GLN A 90 -5.67 2.78 0.16
C GLN A 90 -4.83 2.69 1.45
N GLY A 91 -5.49 2.63 2.62
CA GLY A 91 -4.82 2.45 3.91
C GLY A 91 -3.99 1.18 3.99
N PHE A 92 -4.49 0.06 3.45
CA PHE A 92 -3.71 -1.19 3.36
C PHE A 92 -2.49 -1.03 2.43
N LEU A 93 -2.65 -0.43 1.26
CA LEU A 93 -1.53 -0.18 0.35
C LEU A 93 -0.50 0.79 0.95
N ASP A 94 -0.92 1.73 1.76
CA ASP A 94 -0.04 2.61 2.52
C ASP A 94 0.66 1.88 3.68
N PHE A 95 0.01 0.89 4.27
CA PHE A 95 0.55 0.06 5.35
C PHE A 95 1.54 -0.99 4.85
N ALA A 96 1.28 -1.69 3.76
CA ALA A 96 2.15 -2.72 3.19
C ALA A 96 3.53 -2.15 2.82
N ASP A 97 4.60 -2.89 3.10
CA ASP A 97 5.97 -2.46 2.85
C ASP A 97 6.52 -2.92 1.49
N SER A 98 5.91 -3.95 0.90
CA SER A 98 6.37 -4.51 -0.37
C SER A 98 5.19 -5.00 -1.23
N GLU A 99 5.47 -5.20 -2.51
CA GLU A 99 4.53 -5.85 -3.42
C GLU A 99 4.23 -7.29 -2.97
N ASP A 100 5.24 -8.01 -2.43
CA ASP A 100 5.06 -9.39 -1.95
C ASP A 100 4.08 -9.46 -0.76
N GLU A 101 4.06 -8.46 0.15
CA GLU A 101 3.06 -8.37 1.22
C GLU A 101 1.65 -8.18 0.66
N VAL A 102 1.48 -7.28 -0.33
CA VAL A 102 0.18 -7.07 -0.97
C VAL A 102 -0.29 -8.32 -1.69
N VAL A 103 0.61 -8.98 -2.42
CA VAL A 103 0.33 -10.23 -3.13
C VAL A 103 -0.13 -11.32 -2.17
N ALA A 104 0.53 -11.46 -1.02
CA ALA A 104 0.19 -12.47 -0.03
C ALA A 104 -1.21 -12.24 0.57
N VAL A 105 -1.56 -11.00 0.90
CA VAL A 105 -2.90 -10.64 1.41
C VAL A 105 -3.96 -10.76 0.32
N LEU A 106 -3.71 -10.32 -0.92
CA LEU A 106 -4.61 -10.57 -2.04
C LEU A 106 -4.84 -12.06 -2.28
N GLY A 107 -3.78 -12.85 -2.18
CA GLY A 107 -3.87 -14.32 -2.25
C GLY A 107 -4.76 -14.91 -1.16
N HIS A 108 -4.66 -14.41 0.07
CA HIS A 108 -5.53 -14.77 1.19
C HIS A 108 -7.00 -14.46 0.87
N GLU A 109 -7.31 -13.26 0.37
CA GLU A 109 -8.67 -12.88 -0.03
C GLU A 109 -9.22 -13.76 -1.17
N ILE A 110 -8.38 -14.07 -2.16
CA ILE A 110 -8.74 -15.03 -3.21
C ILE A 110 -8.98 -16.42 -2.59
N GLY A 111 -8.23 -16.81 -1.56
CA GLY A 111 -8.44 -18.04 -0.79
C GLY A 111 -9.86 -18.13 -0.24
N HIS A 112 -10.40 -17.08 0.37
CA HIS A 112 -11.80 -17.05 0.84
C HIS A 112 -12.81 -17.20 -0.31
N VAL A 113 -12.53 -16.65 -1.48
CA VAL A 113 -13.36 -16.87 -2.68
C VAL A 113 -13.27 -18.34 -3.15
N VAL A 114 -12.07 -18.93 -3.16
CA VAL A 114 -11.82 -20.33 -3.53
C VAL A 114 -12.61 -21.27 -2.62
N HIS A 115 -12.55 -21.02 -1.31
CA HIS A 115 -13.24 -21.84 -0.30
C HIS A 115 -14.72 -21.48 -0.10
N ARG A 116 -15.24 -20.47 -0.83
CA ARG A 116 -16.63 -19.97 -0.71
C ARG A 116 -17.01 -19.55 0.71
N ASP A 117 -16.06 -19.02 1.47
CA ASP A 117 -16.27 -18.73 2.89
C ASP A 117 -17.34 -17.65 3.11
N GLY A 118 -17.39 -16.62 2.25
CA GLY A 118 -18.44 -15.60 2.29
C GLY A 118 -19.86 -16.19 2.12
N ILE A 119 -20.05 -17.21 1.28
CA ILE A 119 -21.36 -17.90 1.13
C ILE A 119 -21.67 -18.76 2.35
N LYS A 120 -20.67 -19.45 2.91
CA LYS A 120 -20.87 -20.25 4.14
C LYS A 120 -21.29 -19.34 5.29
N ALA A 121 -20.59 -18.24 5.49
CA ALA A 121 -20.90 -17.27 6.54
C ALA A 121 -22.29 -16.61 6.31
N PHE A 122 -22.66 -16.30 5.07
CA PHE A 122 -23.99 -15.81 4.73
C PHE A 122 -25.09 -16.82 5.09
N LYS A 123 -24.91 -18.10 4.72
CA LYS A 123 -25.85 -19.17 5.08
C LYS A 123 -26.01 -19.30 6.59
N GLN A 124 -24.91 -19.22 7.35
CA GLN A 124 -24.93 -19.28 8.82
C GLN A 124 -25.66 -18.07 9.42
N SER A 125 -25.45 -16.86 8.92
CA SER A 125 -26.14 -15.66 9.41
C SER A 125 -27.64 -15.72 9.17
N ILE A 126 -28.09 -16.25 8.03
CA ILE A 126 -29.52 -16.45 7.76
C ILE A 126 -30.12 -17.48 8.73
N LEU A 127 -29.46 -18.62 8.93
CA LEU A 127 -29.94 -19.66 9.86
C LEU A 127 -30.03 -19.12 11.28
N PHE A 128 -29.04 -18.35 11.72
CA PHE A 128 -29.05 -17.72 13.04
C PHE A 128 -30.22 -16.72 13.19
N ASN A 129 -30.42 -15.83 12.21
CA ASN A 129 -31.51 -14.86 12.24
C ASN A 129 -32.91 -15.52 12.16
N LEU A 130 -33.05 -16.65 11.44
CA LEU A 130 -34.26 -17.45 11.42
C LEU A 130 -34.53 -18.09 12.80
N ALA A 131 -33.48 -18.68 13.40
CA ALA A 131 -33.57 -19.31 14.72
C ALA A 131 -33.86 -18.30 15.84
N ALA A 132 -33.36 -17.06 15.71
CA ALA A 132 -33.61 -15.96 16.62
C ALA A 132 -34.99 -15.30 16.43
N GLY A 133 -35.79 -15.72 15.44
CA GLY A 133 -37.12 -15.16 15.15
C GLY A 133 -37.08 -13.73 14.58
N LEU A 134 -35.92 -13.27 14.10
CA LEU A 134 -35.72 -11.90 13.62
C LEU A 134 -36.16 -11.69 12.15
N ILE A 135 -36.52 -12.76 11.43
CA ILE A 135 -37.02 -12.68 10.06
C ILE A 135 -38.54 -12.78 10.07
N GLY A 136 -39.21 -11.66 10.15
CA GLY A 136 -40.68 -11.61 10.14
C GLY A 136 -41.30 -10.21 10.02
N SER A 137 -40.53 -9.14 10.16
CA SER A 137 -41.06 -7.79 10.03
C SER A 137 -40.74 -7.19 8.65
N GLN A 138 -41.83 -6.91 7.91
CA GLN A 138 -41.75 -6.20 6.62
C GLN A 138 -41.26 -4.77 6.83
N SER A 139 -40.08 -4.44 6.33
CA SER A 139 -39.74 -3.05 5.97
C SER A 139 -38.82 -3.04 4.73
N GLU A 140 -39.35 -2.48 3.67
CA GLU A 140 -38.68 -2.32 2.38
C GLU A 140 -38.01 -0.96 2.32
N THR A 141 -36.70 -0.86 2.55
CA THR A 141 -35.97 0.36 2.20
C THR A 141 -34.59 0.07 1.59
N LEU A 142 -34.16 0.92 0.68
CA LEU A 142 -32.84 0.85 0.01
C LEU A 142 -31.67 0.79 1.02
N GLY A 143 -31.88 1.31 2.24
CA GLY A 143 -30.92 1.28 3.34
C GLY A 143 -30.64 -0.12 3.89
N GLU A 144 -31.61 -1.04 3.84
CA GLU A 144 -31.46 -2.40 4.35
C GLU A 144 -30.60 -3.28 3.43
N VAL A 145 -30.66 -3.06 2.11
CA VAL A 145 -29.79 -3.76 1.14
C VAL A 145 -28.34 -3.38 1.35
N THR A 146 -28.07 -2.10 1.63
CA THR A 146 -26.72 -1.60 1.93
C THR A 146 -26.21 -2.17 3.26
N ALA A 147 -27.04 -2.22 4.29
CA ALA A 147 -26.69 -2.78 5.59
C ALA A 147 -26.37 -4.28 5.53
N VAL A 148 -27.15 -5.07 4.77
CA VAL A 148 -26.87 -6.51 4.58
C VAL A 148 -25.60 -6.73 3.76
N GLY A 149 -25.37 -5.94 2.72
CA GLY A 149 -24.13 -6.02 1.90
C GLY A 149 -22.88 -5.71 2.72
N LEU A 150 -22.93 -4.67 3.56
CA LEU A 150 -21.84 -4.32 4.47
C LEU A 150 -21.72 -5.30 5.64
N GLY A 151 -22.82 -5.84 6.14
CA GLY A 151 -22.83 -6.89 7.16
C GLY A 151 -22.11 -8.18 6.71
N LEU A 152 -22.10 -8.48 5.42
CA LEU A 152 -21.31 -9.59 4.87
C LEU A 152 -19.80 -9.36 4.97
N LEU A 153 -19.35 -8.09 4.96
CA LEU A 153 -17.94 -7.73 5.09
C LEU A 153 -17.46 -7.71 6.56
N SER A 154 -18.39 -7.70 7.52
CA SER A 154 -18.08 -7.77 8.95
C SER A 154 -18.21 -9.18 9.52
N LEU A 155 -18.40 -10.22 8.67
CA LEU A 155 -18.47 -11.60 9.12
C LEU A 155 -17.09 -12.08 9.55
N HIS A 156 -17.06 -12.67 10.75
CA HIS A 156 -15.85 -13.33 11.25
C HIS A 156 -15.71 -14.71 10.61
N TYR A 157 -14.52 -14.99 10.12
CA TYR A 157 -14.18 -16.33 9.65
C TYR A 157 -13.69 -17.23 10.80
N SER A 158 -13.91 -18.53 10.71
CA SER A 158 -13.35 -19.48 11.66
C SER A 158 -11.84 -19.59 11.50
N ARG A 159 -11.13 -20.05 12.53
CA ARG A 159 -9.68 -20.28 12.46
C ARG A 159 -9.29 -21.22 11.33
N GLU A 160 -10.09 -22.25 11.08
CA GLU A 160 -9.89 -23.22 10.02
C GLU A 160 -10.03 -22.57 8.63
N GLN A 161 -10.97 -21.64 8.46
CA GLN A 161 -11.13 -20.86 7.23
C GLN A 161 -9.94 -19.94 7.02
N GLU A 162 -9.48 -19.25 8.07
CA GLU A 162 -8.28 -18.41 8.02
C GLU A 162 -7.03 -19.21 7.64
N TYR A 163 -6.83 -20.40 8.23
CA TYR A 163 -5.72 -21.28 7.88
C TYR A 163 -5.79 -21.75 6.43
N ALA A 164 -6.96 -22.11 5.94
CA ALA A 164 -7.14 -22.56 4.56
C ALA A 164 -6.92 -21.40 3.56
N ALA A 165 -7.35 -20.20 3.90
CA ALA A 165 -7.13 -18.99 3.09
C ALA A 165 -5.63 -18.62 3.05
N ASP A 166 -4.91 -18.69 4.19
CA ASP A 166 -3.46 -18.48 4.25
C ASP A 166 -2.69 -19.51 3.40
N ASP A 167 -3.02 -20.80 3.54
CA ASP A 167 -2.37 -21.89 2.80
C ASP A 167 -2.60 -21.71 1.28
N THR A 168 -3.82 -21.39 0.87
CA THR A 168 -4.19 -21.18 -0.53
C THR A 168 -3.50 -19.92 -1.08
N GLY A 169 -3.51 -18.83 -0.32
CA GLY A 169 -2.92 -17.55 -0.71
C GLY A 169 -1.42 -17.62 -0.91
N THR A 170 -0.71 -18.20 0.07
CA THR A 170 0.75 -18.35 -0.03
C THR A 170 1.17 -19.35 -1.12
N ALA A 171 0.39 -20.41 -1.34
CA ALA A 171 0.64 -21.35 -2.44
C ALA A 171 0.45 -20.68 -3.82
N MET A 172 -0.58 -19.83 -3.99
CA MET A 172 -0.77 -19.06 -5.22
C MET A 172 0.33 -18.02 -5.42
N ALA A 173 0.73 -17.29 -4.38
CA ALA A 173 1.85 -16.35 -4.44
C ALA A 173 3.13 -17.04 -4.90
N TYR A 174 3.47 -18.17 -4.29
CA TYR A 174 4.59 -19.01 -4.68
C TYR A 174 4.48 -19.48 -6.14
N ALA A 175 3.35 -20.03 -6.54
CA ALA A 175 3.14 -20.49 -7.92
C ALA A 175 3.25 -19.36 -8.95
N ALA A 176 2.86 -18.15 -8.57
CA ALA A 176 3.00 -16.94 -9.38
C ALA A 176 4.44 -16.36 -9.40
N GLY A 177 5.37 -16.91 -8.62
CA GLY A 177 6.76 -16.45 -8.54
C GLY A 177 6.95 -15.22 -7.64
N TYR A 178 5.98 -14.93 -6.75
CA TYR A 178 6.14 -13.97 -5.67
C TYR A 178 6.70 -14.65 -4.42
N ASP A 179 7.26 -13.84 -3.52
CA ASP A 179 7.77 -14.36 -2.25
C ASP A 179 6.61 -14.55 -1.25
N PRO A 180 6.24 -15.79 -0.93
CA PRO A 180 5.16 -16.05 0.01
C PRO A 180 5.50 -15.63 1.46
N GLN A 181 6.78 -15.35 1.78
CA GLN A 181 7.19 -14.74 3.05
C GLN A 181 6.62 -13.33 3.24
N GLY A 182 6.08 -12.71 2.19
CA GLY A 182 5.31 -11.47 2.31
C GLY A 182 4.21 -11.55 3.35
N LEU A 183 3.53 -12.71 3.51
CA LEU A 183 2.53 -12.89 4.57
C LEU A 183 3.16 -12.86 5.98
N LEU A 184 4.35 -13.45 6.14
CA LEU A 184 5.08 -13.42 7.42
C LEU A 184 5.53 -12.01 7.78
N GLY A 185 6.02 -11.24 6.79
CA GLY A 185 6.38 -9.83 6.95
C GLY A 185 5.18 -8.98 7.40
N PHE A 186 4.04 -9.17 6.74
CA PHE A 186 2.78 -8.53 7.12
C PHE A 186 2.35 -8.88 8.55
N PHE A 187 2.41 -10.15 8.94
CA PHE A 187 2.09 -10.58 10.31
C PHE A 187 3.05 -10.02 11.36
N ALA A 188 4.36 -9.95 11.07
CA ALA A 188 5.34 -9.38 11.98
C ALA A 188 5.04 -7.90 12.27
N LYS A 189 4.61 -7.18 11.25
CA LYS A 189 4.23 -5.77 11.36
C LYS A 189 2.96 -5.58 12.19
N LEU A 190 1.92 -6.38 11.92
CA LEU A 190 0.71 -6.38 12.75
C LEU A 190 1.03 -6.67 14.21
N HIS A 191 1.90 -7.65 14.48
CA HIS A 191 2.31 -7.99 15.84
C HIS A 191 3.01 -6.83 16.53
N THR A 192 3.95 -6.18 15.86
CA THR A 192 4.68 -5.03 16.37
C THR A 192 3.76 -3.87 16.73
N ASP A 193 2.76 -3.58 15.91
CA ASP A 193 1.82 -2.49 16.15
C ASP A 193 0.84 -2.82 17.29
N LEU A 194 0.45 -4.08 17.42
CA LEU A 194 -0.35 -4.55 18.56
C LEU A 194 0.41 -4.46 19.88
N GLU A 195 1.70 -4.85 19.94
CA GLU A 195 2.53 -4.76 21.15
C GLU A 195 2.76 -3.32 21.62
N LYS A 196 2.86 -2.38 20.69
CA LYS A 196 2.98 -0.95 21.02
C LYS A 196 1.70 -0.33 21.58
N GLY A 197 0.62 -1.10 21.71
CA GLY A 197 -0.69 -0.59 22.10
C GLY A 197 -1.28 0.39 21.07
N GLN A 198 -0.73 0.38 19.86
CA GLN A 198 -1.18 1.15 18.72
C GLN A 198 -2.29 0.40 17.97
N SER A 199 -3.17 -0.34 18.68
CA SER A 199 -4.42 -0.82 18.07
C SER A 199 -5.28 0.40 17.77
N SER A 200 -4.81 1.18 16.82
CA SER A 200 -5.51 2.32 16.27
C SER A 200 -6.72 1.79 15.51
N SER A 201 -7.81 2.54 15.53
CA SER A 201 -9.06 2.25 14.83
C SER A 201 -8.89 1.82 13.37
N TYR A 202 -7.72 2.10 12.76
CA TYR A 202 -7.44 1.72 11.37
C TYR A 202 -7.12 0.24 11.15
N LEU A 203 -6.58 -0.47 12.16
CA LEU A 203 -6.35 -1.93 12.12
C LEU A 203 -7.56 -2.71 12.63
N GLU A 204 -8.47 -2.06 13.34
CA GLU A 204 -9.62 -2.70 13.97
C GLU A 204 -10.49 -3.45 12.94
N ALA A 205 -10.72 -2.84 11.78
CA ALA A 205 -11.50 -3.48 10.70
C ALA A 205 -10.86 -4.77 10.21
N LEU A 206 -9.54 -4.77 9.97
CA LEU A 206 -8.80 -5.96 9.55
C LEU A 206 -8.81 -7.03 10.64
N LEU A 207 -8.49 -6.65 11.88
CA LEU A 207 -8.38 -7.58 13.00
C LEU A 207 -9.72 -8.16 13.43
N SER A 208 -10.81 -7.42 13.20
CA SER A 208 -12.16 -7.91 13.49
C SER A 208 -12.62 -8.97 12.50
N THR A 209 -12.26 -8.87 11.23
CA THR A 209 -12.64 -9.85 10.20
C THR A 209 -11.63 -10.98 10.06
N HIS A 210 -10.34 -10.68 10.20
CA HIS A 210 -9.21 -11.61 10.07
C HIS A 210 -8.32 -11.58 11.31
N PRO A 211 -8.69 -12.27 12.41
CA PRO A 211 -7.92 -12.21 13.65
C PRO A 211 -6.48 -12.69 13.45
N TYR A 212 -5.52 -11.83 13.80
CA TYR A 212 -4.13 -12.24 13.88
C TYR A 212 -3.93 -13.17 15.07
N THR A 213 -3.28 -14.30 14.85
CA THR A 213 -2.82 -15.19 15.91
C THR A 213 -1.38 -15.63 15.62
N PRO A 214 -0.51 -15.78 16.64
CA PRO A 214 0.84 -16.34 16.44
C PRO A 214 0.81 -17.70 15.72
N ASN A 215 -0.21 -18.50 15.95
CA ASN A 215 -0.38 -19.81 15.30
C ASN A 215 -0.51 -19.70 13.76
N ARG A 216 -1.15 -18.65 13.22
CA ARG A 216 -1.21 -18.41 11.76
C ARG A 216 0.19 -18.22 11.20
N ARG A 217 0.97 -17.33 11.82
CA ARG A 217 2.36 -17.06 11.43
C ARG A 217 3.21 -18.33 11.48
N ASP A 218 3.18 -19.04 12.60
CA ASP A 218 4.03 -20.21 12.84
C ASP A 218 3.65 -21.37 11.88
N ARG A 219 2.36 -21.54 11.58
CA ARG A 219 1.88 -22.49 10.58
C ARG A 219 2.39 -22.16 9.18
N GLN A 220 2.36 -20.89 8.77
CA GLN A 220 2.88 -20.48 7.47
C GLN A 220 4.41 -20.60 7.39
N ALA A 221 5.12 -20.26 8.47
CA ALA A 221 6.57 -20.45 8.54
C ALA A 221 6.99 -21.92 8.45
N ALA A 222 6.12 -22.86 8.78
CA ALA A 222 6.38 -24.31 8.63
C ALA A 222 6.17 -24.82 7.18
N GLN A 223 5.57 -24.02 6.28
CA GLN A 223 5.33 -24.46 4.90
C GLN A 223 6.64 -24.43 4.07
N PRO A 224 7.00 -25.54 3.38
CA PRO A 224 8.27 -25.61 2.64
C PRO A 224 8.43 -24.55 1.54
N TRP A 225 7.32 -24.19 0.89
CA TRP A 225 7.33 -23.15 -0.16
C TRP A 225 7.45 -21.74 0.41
N VAL A 226 6.94 -21.48 1.62
CA VAL A 226 7.05 -20.18 2.26
C VAL A 226 8.50 -19.89 2.65
N MET A 227 9.19 -20.86 3.23
CA MET A 227 10.57 -20.69 3.69
C MET A 227 11.60 -20.95 2.59
N ALA A 228 11.19 -21.19 1.34
CA ALA A 228 12.11 -21.59 0.27
C ALA A 228 13.05 -22.73 0.69
N ALA A 229 12.52 -23.71 1.42
CA ALA A 229 13.30 -24.76 2.11
C ALA A 229 14.09 -25.65 1.16
N THR A 230 13.63 -25.83 -0.08
CA THR A 230 14.28 -26.66 -1.12
C THR A 230 14.81 -25.82 -2.26
N ALA A 231 15.79 -26.35 -3.04
CA ALA A 231 16.27 -25.65 -4.22
C ALA A 231 15.16 -25.38 -5.26
N PRO A 232 14.25 -26.30 -5.59
CA PRO A 232 13.12 -26.01 -6.47
C PRO A 232 12.23 -24.86 -5.97
N SER A 233 11.96 -24.78 -4.66
CA SER A 233 11.14 -23.68 -4.11
C SER A 233 11.89 -22.34 -4.18
N ALA A 234 13.18 -22.32 -3.86
CA ALA A 234 14.02 -21.13 -3.99
C ALA A 234 14.13 -20.67 -5.45
N MET A 235 14.34 -21.58 -6.38
CA MET A 235 14.41 -21.27 -7.81
C MET A 235 13.09 -20.68 -8.34
N ARG A 236 11.96 -21.19 -7.89
CA ARG A 236 10.65 -20.64 -8.31
C ARG A 236 10.47 -19.18 -7.89
N ILE A 237 10.79 -18.85 -6.64
CA ILE A 237 10.73 -17.48 -6.13
C ILE A 237 11.76 -16.59 -6.83
N ALA A 238 13.01 -17.08 -6.97
CA ALA A 238 14.08 -16.36 -7.66
C ALA A 238 13.72 -16.05 -9.11
N GLN A 239 13.05 -16.95 -9.83
CA GLN A 239 12.56 -16.69 -11.18
C GLN A 239 11.63 -15.47 -11.23
N GLY A 240 10.75 -15.33 -10.24
CA GLY A 240 9.91 -14.16 -10.10
C GLY A 240 10.72 -12.88 -9.86
N TYR A 241 11.71 -12.92 -8.99
CA TYR A 241 12.62 -11.79 -8.76
C TYR A 241 13.40 -11.38 -10.02
N LEU A 242 13.92 -12.36 -10.77
CA LEU A 242 14.59 -12.10 -12.05
C LEU A 242 13.65 -11.40 -13.05
N GLY A 243 12.41 -11.86 -13.15
CA GLY A 243 11.39 -11.25 -14.00
C GLY A 243 11.08 -9.80 -13.64
N ARG A 244 11.13 -9.46 -12.35
CA ARG A 244 10.86 -8.12 -11.82
C ARG A 244 12.13 -7.22 -11.74
N GLY A 245 13.31 -7.71 -12.15
CA GLY A 245 14.57 -6.96 -12.08
C GLY A 245 15.19 -6.88 -10.68
N GLN A 246 14.75 -7.72 -9.74
CA GLN A 246 15.25 -7.77 -8.34
C GLN A 246 16.38 -8.82 -8.23
N TYR A 247 17.48 -8.55 -8.91
CA TYR A 247 18.56 -9.51 -9.07
C TYR A 247 19.33 -9.79 -7.77
N GLY A 248 19.48 -8.80 -6.90
CA GLY A 248 20.12 -8.96 -5.60
C GLY A 248 19.35 -9.93 -4.70
N ARG A 249 18.01 -9.80 -4.65
CA ARG A 249 17.14 -10.74 -3.91
C ARG A 249 17.23 -12.15 -4.51
N ALA A 250 17.22 -12.27 -5.84
CA ALA A 250 17.41 -13.55 -6.51
C ALA A 250 18.76 -14.18 -6.14
N LEU A 251 19.85 -13.40 -6.19
CA LEU A 251 21.20 -13.85 -5.84
C LEU A 251 21.29 -14.33 -4.39
N ALA A 252 20.74 -13.56 -3.43
CA ALA A 252 20.75 -13.95 -2.02
C ALA A 252 20.10 -15.32 -1.82
N LEU A 253 18.93 -15.53 -2.42
CA LEU A 253 18.17 -16.78 -2.32
C LEU A 253 18.89 -17.96 -3.01
N LEU A 254 19.38 -17.73 -4.23
CA LEU A 254 20.04 -18.77 -5.02
C LEU A 254 21.41 -19.17 -4.46
N ASN A 255 22.22 -18.22 -3.96
CA ASN A 255 23.53 -18.50 -3.37
C ASN A 255 23.41 -19.40 -2.13
N ALA A 256 22.40 -19.17 -1.28
CA ALA A 256 22.16 -20.00 -0.10
C ALA A 256 21.89 -21.47 -0.49
N LYS A 257 21.24 -21.71 -1.64
CA LYS A 257 20.95 -23.06 -2.13
C LYS A 257 22.11 -23.67 -2.92
N ALA A 258 22.86 -22.88 -3.70
CA ALA A 258 24.01 -23.35 -4.41
C ALA A 258 25.12 -23.89 -3.49
N ALA A 259 25.23 -23.33 -2.28
CA ALA A 259 26.12 -23.85 -1.25
C ALA A 259 25.73 -25.26 -0.76
N GLN A 260 24.43 -25.59 -0.83
CA GLN A 260 23.89 -26.90 -0.43
C GLN A 260 23.86 -27.91 -1.58
N GLU A 261 23.71 -27.44 -2.82
CA GLU A 261 23.57 -28.24 -4.03
C GLU A 261 24.53 -27.73 -5.13
N PRO A 262 25.88 -27.87 -4.97
CA PRO A 262 26.86 -27.26 -5.87
C PRO A 262 26.81 -27.81 -7.31
N ASP A 263 26.31 -29.04 -7.47
CA ASP A 263 26.22 -29.71 -8.78
C ASP A 263 24.89 -29.45 -9.51
N ASN A 264 24.02 -28.64 -8.93
CA ASN A 264 22.71 -28.32 -9.54
C ASN A 264 22.89 -27.31 -10.69
N GLN A 265 22.94 -27.83 -11.93
CA GLN A 265 23.15 -27.01 -13.14
C GLN A 265 22.08 -25.93 -13.36
N GLN A 266 20.83 -26.23 -13.06
CA GLN A 266 19.74 -25.26 -13.23
C GLN A 266 19.92 -24.09 -12.27
N LEU A 267 20.31 -24.37 -11.04
CA LEU A 267 20.63 -23.37 -10.02
C LEU A 267 21.81 -22.49 -10.46
N ALA A 268 22.85 -23.13 -10.99
CA ALA A 268 24.04 -22.43 -11.51
C ALA A 268 23.70 -21.49 -12.69
N LEU A 269 22.78 -21.89 -13.58
CA LEU A 269 22.31 -21.06 -14.68
C LEU A 269 21.49 -19.88 -14.20
N MET A 270 20.58 -20.08 -13.24
CA MET A 270 19.81 -18.99 -12.68
C MET A 270 20.69 -17.98 -11.92
N LEU A 271 21.76 -18.44 -11.26
CA LEU A 271 22.78 -17.56 -10.69
C LEU A 271 23.50 -16.74 -11.77
N ALA A 272 23.81 -17.34 -12.90
CA ALA A 272 24.44 -16.62 -14.02
C ALA A 272 23.49 -15.55 -14.58
N ASP A 273 22.19 -15.85 -14.73
CA ASP A 273 21.16 -14.90 -15.16
C ASP A 273 21.04 -13.72 -14.17
N ALA A 274 21.04 -14.01 -12.87
CA ALA A 274 20.97 -13.00 -11.84
C ALA A 274 22.23 -12.09 -11.83
N LEU A 275 23.42 -12.65 -11.97
CA LEU A 275 24.68 -11.91 -12.09
C LEU A 275 24.71 -11.04 -13.35
N ALA A 276 24.28 -11.58 -14.49
CA ALA A 276 24.19 -10.84 -15.74
C ALA A 276 23.22 -9.64 -15.62
N GLY A 277 22.05 -9.87 -15.03
CA GLY A 277 21.07 -8.83 -14.81
C GLY A 277 21.54 -7.73 -13.85
N ARG A 278 22.38 -8.06 -12.89
CA ARG A 278 23.01 -7.12 -11.95
C ARG A 278 24.23 -6.39 -12.52
N GLY A 279 24.69 -6.75 -13.72
CA GLY A 279 25.86 -6.15 -14.34
C GLY A 279 27.19 -6.79 -13.98
N SER A 280 27.20 -7.90 -13.22
CA SER A 280 28.40 -8.70 -12.91
C SER A 280 28.78 -9.58 -14.10
N GLU A 281 29.09 -8.95 -15.25
CA GLU A 281 29.26 -9.63 -16.54
C GLU A 281 30.36 -10.70 -16.50
N SER A 282 31.51 -10.41 -15.89
CA SER A 282 32.65 -11.33 -15.81
C SER A 282 32.27 -12.63 -15.11
N GLU A 283 31.62 -12.55 -13.95
CA GLU A 283 31.18 -13.72 -13.18
C GLU A 283 30.08 -14.50 -13.91
N ALA A 284 29.11 -13.80 -14.49
CA ALA A 284 28.04 -14.41 -15.27
C ALA A 284 28.59 -15.18 -16.45
N ARG A 285 29.55 -14.58 -17.21
CA ARG A 285 30.21 -15.20 -18.34
C ARG A 285 30.95 -16.46 -17.93
N GLY A 286 31.71 -16.43 -16.84
CA GLY A 286 32.40 -17.60 -16.29
C GLY A 286 31.44 -18.74 -15.97
N ARG A 287 30.32 -18.47 -15.32
CA ARG A 287 29.28 -19.49 -15.01
C ARG A 287 28.61 -20.06 -16.26
N TYR A 288 28.27 -19.23 -17.26
CA TYR A 288 27.74 -19.74 -18.53
C TYR A 288 28.74 -20.60 -19.29
N GLN A 289 30.02 -20.22 -19.29
CA GLN A 289 31.09 -21.03 -19.93
C GLN A 289 31.25 -22.40 -19.24
N MET A 290 31.24 -22.44 -17.91
CA MET A 290 31.30 -23.69 -17.15
C MET A 290 30.08 -24.58 -17.47
N ALA A 291 28.88 -24.03 -17.44
CA ALA A 291 27.66 -24.77 -17.75
C ALA A 291 27.65 -25.29 -19.19
N SER A 292 28.16 -24.52 -20.16
CA SER A 292 28.32 -24.95 -21.55
C SER A 292 29.32 -26.09 -21.70
N ALA A 293 30.45 -26.02 -21.00
CA ALA A 293 31.48 -27.06 -21.01
C ALA A 293 31.00 -28.38 -20.37
N GLN A 294 30.06 -28.32 -19.45
CA GLN A 294 29.44 -29.48 -18.81
C GLN A 294 28.29 -30.09 -19.63
N GLY A 295 28.08 -29.66 -20.86
CA GLY A 295 27.03 -30.18 -21.74
C GLY A 295 25.61 -29.68 -21.40
N ALA A 296 25.51 -28.54 -20.74
CA ALA A 296 24.22 -27.89 -20.48
C ALA A 296 23.46 -27.60 -21.79
N PRO A 297 22.14 -27.38 -21.72
CA PRO A 297 21.32 -26.99 -22.88
C PRO A 297 21.88 -25.77 -23.61
N SER A 298 21.41 -25.52 -24.84
CA SER A 298 21.87 -24.44 -25.73
C SER A 298 21.74 -23.00 -25.18
N TYR A 299 20.99 -22.83 -24.06
CA TYR A 299 20.77 -21.53 -23.42
C TYR A 299 22.06 -20.80 -22.99
N PRO A 300 23.08 -21.44 -22.32
CA PRO A 300 24.32 -20.76 -21.97
C PRO A 300 25.06 -20.18 -23.19
N ASN A 301 25.10 -20.91 -24.29
CA ASN A 301 25.72 -20.43 -25.53
C ASN A 301 24.95 -19.24 -26.12
N TYR A 302 23.62 -19.28 -26.08
CA TYR A 302 22.80 -18.17 -26.49
C TYR A 302 23.01 -16.93 -25.60
N ALA A 303 23.04 -17.11 -24.27
CA ALA A 303 23.28 -16.03 -23.31
C ALA A 303 24.66 -15.38 -23.54
N LEU A 304 25.73 -16.18 -23.72
CA LEU A 304 27.09 -15.71 -24.06
C LEU A 304 27.12 -14.93 -25.38
N ALA A 305 26.38 -15.39 -26.39
CA ALA A 305 26.27 -14.68 -27.67
C ALA A 305 25.55 -13.33 -27.53
N GLN A 306 24.47 -13.27 -26.71
CA GLN A 306 23.77 -12.03 -26.43
C GLN A 306 24.64 -11.02 -25.66
N MET A 307 25.41 -11.47 -24.66
CA MET A 307 26.37 -10.61 -23.92
C MET A 307 27.44 -10.04 -24.85
N THR A 308 27.84 -10.77 -25.88
CA THR A 308 28.81 -10.28 -26.87
C THR A 308 28.19 -9.25 -27.83
N LYS A 309 26.90 -9.44 -28.22
CA LYS A 309 26.19 -8.51 -29.11
C LYS A 309 25.77 -7.23 -28.42
N ASN A 310 25.42 -7.32 -27.14
CA ASN A 310 24.94 -6.23 -26.31
C ASN A 310 25.88 -6.05 -25.11
N PRO A 311 27.04 -5.43 -25.31
CA PRO A 311 27.99 -5.22 -24.22
C PRO A 311 27.36 -4.35 -23.14
N VAL A 312 27.60 -4.71 -21.88
CA VAL A 312 27.12 -3.94 -20.74
C VAL A 312 27.77 -2.55 -20.77
N PRO A 313 27.00 -1.48 -20.51
CA PRO A 313 27.54 -0.14 -20.40
C PRO A 313 28.67 -0.08 -19.37
N VAL A 314 29.74 0.62 -19.68
CA VAL A 314 30.88 0.80 -18.77
C VAL A 314 30.78 2.14 -18.07
N SER A 315 31.03 2.15 -16.78
CA SER A 315 31.05 3.39 -15.98
C SER A 315 32.21 4.30 -16.43
N VAL A 316 31.88 5.52 -16.83
CA VAL A 316 32.85 6.57 -17.19
C VAL A 316 33.03 7.47 -15.98
N PRO A 317 34.28 7.79 -15.56
CA PRO A 317 34.52 8.69 -14.44
C PRO A 317 33.93 10.09 -14.68
N PRO A 318 33.58 10.83 -13.61
CA PRO A 318 33.09 12.19 -13.73
C PRO A 318 34.19 13.11 -14.28
N THR A 319 33.80 14.08 -15.12
CA THR A 319 34.68 15.11 -15.65
C THR A 319 35.18 16.06 -14.55
N ALA A 320 36.29 16.76 -14.79
CA ALA A 320 36.78 17.79 -13.86
C ALA A 320 35.74 18.87 -13.55
N GLY A 321 34.90 19.22 -14.54
CA GLY A 321 33.79 20.15 -14.34
C GLY A 321 32.70 19.59 -13.40
N GLU A 322 32.33 18.33 -13.57
CA GLU A 322 31.38 17.65 -12.65
C GLU A 322 31.96 17.51 -11.24
N GLN A 323 33.26 17.21 -11.10
CA GLN A 323 33.93 17.15 -9.79
C GLN A 323 33.91 18.50 -9.06
N ALA A 324 34.23 19.60 -9.77
CA ALA A 324 34.20 20.94 -9.19
C ALA A 324 32.78 21.36 -8.78
N GLN A 325 31.78 21.05 -9.59
CA GLN A 325 30.37 21.33 -9.27
C GLN A 325 29.90 20.45 -8.10
N ALA A 326 30.27 19.17 -8.04
CA ALA A 326 29.95 18.29 -6.93
C ALA A 326 30.52 18.84 -5.61
N LEU A 327 31.78 19.30 -5.62
CA LEU A 327 32.42 19.92 -4.45
C LEU A 327 31.64 21.15 -3.96
N ALA A 328 31.21 22.02 -4.87
CA ALA A 328 30.42 23.20 -4.54
C ALA A 328 29.06 22.87 -3.92
N LEU A 329 28.49 21.70 -4.25
CA LEU A 329 27.19 21.27 -3.73
C LEU A 329 27.25 20.54 -2.39
N VAL A 330 28.43 20.05 -1.96
CA VAL A 330 28.60 19.35 -0.67
C VAL A 330 28.08 20.21 0.47
N GLY A 331 28.46 21.50 0.54
CA GLY A 331 28.02 22.42 1.58
C GLY A 331 26.48 22.60 1.58
N SER A 332 25.85 22.66 0.42
CA SER A 332 24.38 22.75 0.33
C SER A 332 23.70 21.47 0.81
N ALA A 333 24.26 20.30 0.50
CA ALA A 333 23.73 19.03 0.97
C ALA A 333 23.89 18.86 2.49
N GLU A 334 25.02 19.30 3.07
CA GLU A 334 25.24 19.33 4.52
C GLU A 334 24.27 20.26 5.24
N ALA A 335 24.05 21.47 4.67
CA ALA A 335 23.06 22.40 5.19
C ALA A 335 21.64 21.81 5.15
N LEU A 336 21.33 21.06 4.10
CA LEU A 336 20.04 20.34 3.99
C LEU A 336 19.90 19.27 5.09
N VAL A 337 20.94 18.49 5.38
CA VAL A 337 20.95 17.50 6.47
C VAL A 337 20.69 18.17 7.81
N THR A 338 21.37 19.30 8.08
CA THR A 338 21.16 20.10 9.29
C THR A 338 19.74 20.66 9.36
N GLY A 339 19.22 21.20 8.27
CA GLY A 339 17.84 21.68 8.17
C GLY A 339 16.81 20.56 8.35
N THR A 340 17.12 19.34 7.92
CA THR A 340 16.27 18.17 8.16
C THR A 340 16.23 17.80 9.65
N GLN A 341 17.35 17.88 10.35
CA GLN A 341 17.42 17.68 11.80
C GLN A 341 16.61 18.74 12.57
N ASP A 342 16.70 20.02 12.15
CA ASP A 342 15.86 21.09 12.69
C ASP A 342 14.37 20.79 12.44
N THR A 343 14.02 20.38 11.24
CA THR A 343 12.65 19.95 10.91
C THR A 343 12.18 18.82 11.81
N GLN A 344 13.01 17.81 12.05
CA GLN A 344 12.71 16.69 12.95
C GLN A 344 12.44 17.18 14.39
N THR A 345 13.28 18.06 14.91
CA THR A 345 13.11 18.65 16.23
C THR A 345 11.80 19.44 16.36
N ARG A 346 11.49 20.24 15.34
CA ARG A 346 10.23 21.03 15.29
C ARG A 346 9.00 20.16 15.17
N LEU A 347 9.05 19.06 14.41
CA LEU A 347 7.98 18.08 14.32
C LEU A 347 7.75 17.38 15.66
N ALA A 348 8.82 16.96 16.34
CA ALA A 348 8.73 16.35 17.67
C ALA A 348 8.10 17.28 18.70
N ALA A 349 8.53 18.54 18.75
CA ALA A 349 7.94 19.55 19.64
C ALA A 349 6.47 19.83 19.31
N ALA A 350 6.10 19.85 18.04
CA ALA A 350 4.70 20.02 17.62
C ALA A 350 3.84 18.83 18.03
N GLN A 351 4.35 17.60 17.92
CA GLN A 351 3.67 16.39 18.37
C GLN A 351 3.45 16.41 19.89
N GLU A 352 4.46 16.72 20.65
CA GLU A 352 4.38 16.83 22.12
C GLU A 352 3.31 17.85 22.53
N ALA A 353 3.26 19.00 21.87
CA ALA A 353 2.27 20.04 22.13
C ALA A 353 0.83 19.64 21.73
N MET A 354 0.67 18.80 20.72
CA MET A 354 -0.64 18.32 20.26
C MET A 354 -1.13 17.07 21.01
N ALA A 355 -0.22 16.24 21.52
CA ALA A 355 -0.53 14.94 22.13
C ALA A 355 -1.65 15.00 23.21
N PRO A 356 -1.60 15.90 24.22
CA PRO A 356 -2.62 15.93 25.26
C PRO A 356 -4.00 16.30 24.71
N LYS A 357 -4.06 17.14 23.68
CA LYS A 357 -5.30 17.57 23.05
C LYS A 357 -5.91 16.48 22.18
N LEU A 358 -5.09 15.76 21.45
CA LEU A 358 -5.53 14.60 20.65
C LEU A 358 -5.95 13.44 21.56
N GLN A 359 -5.27 13.25 22.69
CA GLN A 359 -5.67 12.26 23.68
C GLN A 359 -7.05 12.58 24.29
N ALA A 360 -7.32 13.83 24.60
CA ALA A 360 -8.64 14.26 25.06
C ALA A 360 -9.71 14.03 23.97
N ALA A 361 -9.41 14.39 22.73
CA ALA A 361 -10.31 14.17 21.59
C ALA A 361 -10.62 12.68 21.37
N ARG A 362 -9.62 11.79 21.51
CA ARG A 362 -9.82 10.32 21.46
C ARG A 362 -10.74 9.85 22.59
N GLY A 363 -10.56 10.35 23.80
CA GLY A 363 -11.42 10.04 24.94
C GLY A 363 -12.88 10.44 24.69
N ASP A 364 -13.11 11.61 24.14
CA ASP A 364 -14.46 12.08 23.76
C ASP A 364 -15.06 11.26 22.61
N SER A 365 -14.24 10.88 21.62
CA SER A 365 -14.64 9.99 20.52
C SER A 365 -15.05 8.62 21.05
N ALA A 366 -14.23 7.99 21.89
CA ALA A 366 -14.52 6.69 22.47
C ALA A 366 -15.80 6.71 23.31
N ALA A 367 -16.01 7.77 24.10
CA ALA A 367 -17.23 7.96 24.88
C ALA A 367 -18.46 8.09 23.97
N ALA A 368 -18.36 8.88 22.90
CA ALA A 368 -19.44 9.04 21.93
C ALA A 368 -19.77 7.72 21.20
N MET A 369 -18.76 6.96 20.79
CA MET A 369 -18.92 5.65 20.14
C MET A 369 -19.57 4.62 21.09
N GLY A 370 -19.15 4.58 22.37
CA GLY A 370 -19.76 3.70 23.37
C GLY A 370 -21.24 4.01 23.63
N LEU A 371 -21.62 5.29 23.58
CA LEU A 371 -23.04 5.69 23.65
C LEU A 371 -23.82 5.20 22.43
N LEU A 372 -23.23 5.30 21.23
CA LEU A 372 -23.86 4.85 19.98
C LEU A 372 -24.05 3.34 19.92
N GLN A 373 -23.11 2.58 20.44
CA GLN A 373 -23.26 1.12 20.53
C GLN A 373 -24.48 0.73 21.37
N ARG A 374 -24.69 1.37 22.53
CA ARG A 374 -25.89 1.15 23.36
C ARG A 374 -27.17 1.57 22.63
N LEU A 375 -27.12 2.63 21.82
CA LEU A 375 -28.26 3.04 21.01
C LEU A 375 -28.59 2.04 19.89
N SER A 376 -27.58 1.41 19.28
CA SER A 376 -27.79 0.40 18.23
C SER A 376 -28.45 -0.88 18.78
N GLU A 377 -28.23 -1.21 20.05
CA GLU A 377 -28.85 -2.37 20.71
C GLU A 377 -30.37 -2.19 20.88
N VAL A 378 -30.86 -0.97 20.97
CA VAL A 378 -32.30 -0.65 21.12
C VAL A 378 -32.92 -0.03 19.85
N GLU A 379 -32.17 0.10 18.77
CA GLU A 379 -32.60 0.81 17.56
C GLU A 379 -33.87 0.19 16.93
N THR A 380 -33.99 -1.13 16.94
CA THR A 380 -35.13 -1.86 16.36
C THR A 380 -36.44 -1.63 17.12
N GLU A 381 -36.38 -1.20 18.38
CA GLU A 381 -37.53 -0.96 19.24
C GLU A 381 -38.03 0.51 19.16
N LEU A 382 -37.26 1.37 18.46
CA LEU A 382 -37.54 2.80 18.40
C LEU A 382 -38.55 3.17 17.31
N PRO A 383 -39.37 4.24 17.51
CA PRO A 383 -40.21 4.79 16.47
C PRO A 383 -39.40 5.24 15.25
N LYS A 384 -39.93 5.07 14.03
CA LYS A 384 -39.23 5.39 12.75
C LYS A 384 -38.52 6.75 12.71
N GLN A 385 -39.09 7.78 13.34
CA GLN A 385 -38.50 9.12 13.40
C GLN A 385 -37.24 9.15 14.27
N THR A 386 -37.21 8.39 15.35
CA THR A 386 -36.10 8.26 16.29
C THR A 386 -34.97 7.41 15.69
N GLN A 387 -35.29 6.35 14.94
CA GLN A 387 -34.31 5.55 14.17
C GLN A 387 -33.53 6.44 13.17
N LYS A 388 -34.22 7.33 12.45
CA LYS A 388 -33.59 8.26 11.52
C LYS A 388 -32.62 9.23 12.22
N ILE A 389 -32.93 9.64 13.45
CA ILE A 389 -32.00 10.46 14.25
C ILE A 389 -30.81 9.65 14.71
N ALA A 390 -30.99 8.40 15.16
CA ALA A 390 -29.92 7.51 15.55
C ALA A 390 -28.92 7.28 14.40
N ILE A 391 -29.40 6.97 13.20
CA ILE A 391 -28.56 6.81 12.00
C ILE A 391 -27.78 8.10 11.68
N ASN A 392 -28.43 9.26 11.77
CA ASN A 392 -27.78 10.54 11.45
C ASN A 392 -26.70 10.91 12.48
N ILE A 393 -26.92 10.62 13.77
CA ILE A 393 -25.93 10.89 14.81
C ILE A 393 -24.75 9.95 14.69
N ASN A 394 -24.99 8.66 14.37
CA ASN A 394 -23.92 7.70 14.10
C ASN A 394 -22.99 8.23 13.01
N ALA A 395 -23.54 8.68 11.90
CA ALA A 395 -22.74 9.26 10.81
C ALA A 395 -21.99 10.55 11.23
N ALA A 396 -22.58 11.38 12.08
CA ALA A 396 -21.92 12.61 12.54
C ALA A 396 -20.78 12.34 13.53
N VAL A 397 -20.94 11.35 14.42
CA VAL A 397 -19.90 10.92 15.38
C VAL A 397 -18.77 10.20 14.66
N ALA A 398 -19.08 9.31 13.72
CA ALA A 398 -18.07 8.66 12.89
C ALA A 398 -17.23 9.69 12.11
N ALA A 399 -17.88 10.67 11.47
CA ALA A 399 -17.18 11.75 10.78
C ALA A 399 -16.27 12.57 11.71
N ALA A 400 -16.65 12.77 12.97
CA ALA A 400 -15.79 13.42 13.95
C ALA A 400 -14.59 12.53 14.35
N ALA A 401 -14.79 11.22 14.54
CA ALA A 401 -13.73 10.27 14.83
C ALA A 401 -12.67 10.20 13.71
N ASP A 402 -13.11 10.23 12.45
CA ASP A 402 -12.22 10.22 11.27
C ASP A 402 -11.22 11.39 11.25
N VAL A 403 -11.59 12.53 11.82
CA VAL A 403 -10.67 13.69 11.90
C VAL A 403 -9.47 13.42 12.80
N VAL A 404 -9.70 12.82 13.96
CA VAL A 404 -8.61 12.46 14.90
C VAL A 404 -7.66 11.48 14.23
N TYR A 405 -8.23 10.47 13.58
CA TYR A 405 -7.48 9.47 12.84
C TYR A 405 -6.62 10.11 11.73
N THR A 406 -7.22 11.02 10.94
CA THR A 406 -6.49 11.73 9.86
C THR A 406 -5.29 12.51 10.39
N LEU A 407 -5.42 13.17 11.56
CA LEU A 407 -4.32 13.90 12.20
C LEU A 407 -3.22 12.97 12.73
N ASP A 408 -3.59 11.85 13.32
CA ASP A 408 -2.63 10.84 13.79
C ASP A 408 -1.80 10.31 12.62
N ARG A 409 -2.45 9.94 11.51
CA ARG A 409 -1.78 9.49 10.29
C ARG A 409 -0.86 10.55 9.69
N CYS A 410 -1.29 11.82 9.70
CA CYS A 410 -0.45 12.92 9.25
C CYS A 410 0.85 13.02 10.07
N GLN A 411 0.76 12.86 11.40
CA GLN A 411 1.93 12.90 12.28
C GLN A 411 2.87 11.73 12.02
N GLU A 412 2.36 10.49 11.99
CA GLU A 412 3.16 9.29 11.71
C GLU A 412 3.89 9.39 10.37
N GLN A 413 3.17 9.78 9.32
CA GLN A 413 3.75 9.97 7.98
C GLN A 413 4.83 11.05 7.99
N SER A 414 4.62 12.15 8.71
CA SER A 414 5.59 13.24 8.78
C SER A 414 6.87 12.81 9.49
N VAL A 415 6.77 12.07 10.60
CA VAL A 415 7.95 11.56 11.33
C VAL A 415 8.73 10.57 10.48
N THR A 416 8.06 9.61 9.88
CA THR A 416 8.70 8.63 8.99
C THR A 416 9.38 9.31 7.81
N ALA A 417 8.72 10.29 7.20
CA ALA A 417 9.26 11.02 6.05
C ALA A 417 10.50 11.82 6.43
N VAL A 418 10.52 12.53 7.57
CA VAL A 418 11.69 13.31 7.98
C VAL A 418 12.88 12.43 8.35
N GLN A 419 12.65 11.27 8.97
CA GLN A 419 13.71 10.29 9.26
C GLN A 419 14.34 9.76 7.95
N ASN A 420 13.52 9.40 6.98
CA ASN A 420 13.98 8.97 5.67
C ASN A 420 14.74 10.08 4.95
N ASN A 421 14.25 11.31 4.98
CA ASN A 421 14.91 12.47 4.36
C ASN A 421 16.30 12.71 4.98
N ALA A 422 16.45 12.56 6.30
CA ALA A 422 17.73 12.72 6.98
C ALA A 422 18.75 11.68 6.50
N GLU A 423 18.33 10.43 6.34
CA GLU A 423 19.19 9.36 5.82
C GLU A 423 19.60 9.60 4.37
N VAL A 424 18.63 9.87 3.51
CA VAL A 424 18.86 10.13 2.07
C VAL A 424 19.73 11.38 1.88
N GLY A 425 19.57 12.40 2.71
CA GLY A 425 20.43 13.59 2.71
C GLY A 425 21.89 13.27 3.04
N ARG A 426 22.13 12.43 4.03
CA ARG A 426 23.50 11.94 4.36
C ARG A 426 24.10 11.17 3.18
N GLN A 427 23.35 10.26 2.57
CA GLN A 427 23.77 9.49 1.41
C GLN A 427 24.09 10.37 0.21
N ALA A 428 23.26 11.39 -0.06
CA ALA A 428 23.51 12.38 -1.11
C ALA A 428 24.82 13.15 -0.87
N THR A 429 25.09 13.54 0.39
CA THR A 429 26.34 14.21 0.78
C THR A 429 27.55 13.32 0.52
N VAL A 430 27.48 12.04 0.92
CA VAL A 430 28.57 11.07 0.68
C VAL A 430 28.80 10.86 -0.83
N LEU A 431 27.73 10.74 -1.62
CA LEU A 431 27.83 10.60 -3.07
C LEU A 431 28.47 11.85 -3.71
N LEU A 432 28.07 13.05 -3.32
CA LEU A 432 28.64 14.30 -3.84
C LEU A 432 30.13 14.43 -3.48
N ARG A 433 30.55 14.02 -2.29
CA ARG A 433 31.98 13.95 -1.92
C ARG A 433 32.72 12.94 -2.77
N SER A 434 32.15 11.75 -2.99
CA SER A 434 32.75 10.74 -3.88
C SER A 434 32.91 11.28 -5.31
N LEU A 435 31.87 11.93 -5.86
CA LEU A 435 31.93 12.55 -7.17
C LEU A 435 33.01 13.62 -7.27
N SER A 436 33.19 14.47 -6.24
CA SER A 436 34.22 15.51 -6.22
C SER A 436 35.64 14.95 -6.20
N GLN A 437 35.81 13.70 -5.79
CA GLN A 437 37.08 12.98 -5.75
C GLN A 437 37.30 12.06 -6.98
N GLY A 438 36.42 12.11 -7.95
CA GLY A 438 36.49 11.27 -9.16
C GLY A 438 35.90 9.88 -9.00
N GLY A 439 35.26 9.60 -7.86
CA GLY A 439 34.44 8.38 -7.65
C GLY A 439 33.06 8.50 -8.32
N SER A 440 32.38 7.35 -8.46
CA SER A 440 31.09 7.27 -9.16
C SER A 440 31.23 7.46 -10.69
N ARG A 441 30.12 7.73 -11.39
CA ARG A 441 30.11 7.84 -12.85
C ARG A 441 29.72 9.23 -13.34
N SER A 442 30.11 9.58 -14.55
CA SER A 442 29.63 10.77 -15.23
C SER A 442 28.10 10.78 -15.36
N GLY A 443 27.49 11.93 -15.26
CA GLY A 443 26.03 12.10 -15.24
C GLY A 443 25.36 11.89 -13.87
N ALA A 444 26.06 11.32 -12.88
CA ALA A 444 25.52 11.14 -11.53
C ALA A 444 25.26 12.48 -10.80
N LEU A 445 26.04 13.52 -11.14
CA LEU A 445 25.89 14.84 -10.53
C LEU A 445 24.50 15.43 -10.67
N LYS A 446 23.93 15.43 -11.89
CA LYS A 446 22.58 15.97 -12.15
C LYS A 446 21.51 15.24 -11.32
N LEU A 447 21.66 13.92 -11.19
CA LEU A 447 20.74 13.09 -10.41
C LEU A 447 20.87 13.36 -8.90
N ALA A 448 22.10 13.52 -8.40
CA ALA A 448 22.34 13.91 -7.01
C ALA A 448 21.77 15.30 -6.71
N GLN A 449 21.91 16.27 -7.62
CA GLN A 449 21.28 17.60 -7.51
C GLN A 449 19.75 17.50 -7.45
N SER A 450 19.15 16.69 -8.31
CA SER A 450 17.70 16.45 -8.30
C SER A 450 17.24 15.83 -6.97
N ALA A 451 17.99 14.86 -6.42
CA ALA A 451 17.69 14.26 -5.13
C ALA A 451 17.72 15.32 -4.00
N VAL A 452 18.76 16.16 -3.96
CA VAL A 452 18.88 17.25 -2.97
C VAL A 452 17.71 18.24 -3.09
N TYR A 453 17.31 18.58 -4.31
CA TYR A 453 16.16 19.46 -4.55
C TYR A 453 14.85 18.85 -4.01
N GLU A 454 14.57 17.57 -4.34
CA GLU A 454 13.36 16.89 -3.87
C GLU A 454 13.31 16.76 -2.35
N LEU A 455 14.46 16.52 -1.70
CA LEU A 455 14.55 16.49 -0.23
C LEU A 455 14.27 17.86 0.39
N GLY A 456 14.79 18.94 -0.19
CA GLY A 456 14.52 20.32 0.25
C GLY A 456 13.03 20.63 0.22
N LYS A 457 12.38 20.30 -0.90
CA LYS A 457 10.93 20.47 -1.06
C LYS A 457 10.11 19.55 -0.16
N SER A 458 10.58 18.36 0.11
CA SER A 458 9.96 17.45 1.10
C SER A 458 9.98 18.08 2.49
N ASN A 459 11.11 18.61 2.94
CA ASN A 459 11.23 19.24 4.27
C ASN A 459 10.33 20.48 4.42
N GLU A 460 10.26 21.35 3.39
CA GLU A 460 9.32 22.48 3.38
C GLU A 460 7.87 22.03 3.57
N LEU A 461 7.47 20.97 2.88
CA LEU A 461 6.12 20.42 2.96
C LEU A 461 5.83 19.76 4.32
N LEU A 462 6.82 19.11 4.94
CA LEU A 462 6.67 18.55 6.28
C LEU A 462 6.41 19.63 7.34
N LEU A 463 7.12 20.73 7.27
CA LEU A 463 6.86 21.88 8.15
C LEU A 463 5.46 22.46 7.93
N ALA A 464 5.06 22.66 6.68
CA ALA A 464 3.73 23.15 6.34
C ALA A 464 2.61 22.16 6.73
N ALA A 465 2.87 20.84 6.66
CA ALA A 465 1.95 19.81 7.12
C ALA A 465 1.78 19.87 8.65
N SER A 466 2.87 20.03 9.39
CA SER A 466 2.85 20.18 10.85
C SER A 466 2.08 21.43 11.31
N GLU A 467 2.26 22.55 10.63
CA GLU A 467 1.52 23.79 10.91
C GLU A 467 0.02 23.62 10.65
N ALA A 468 -0.36 22.99 9.52
CA ALA A 468 -1.75 22.71 9.19
C ALA A 468 -2.38 21.70 10.18
N ALA A 469 -1.65 20.65 10.58
CA ALA A 469 -2.11 19.70 11.59
C ALA A 469 -2.35 20.40 12.94
N ARG A 470 -1.42 21.28 13.35
CA ARG A 470 -1.57 22.08 14.57
C ARG A 470 -2.79 22.99 14.55
N ALA A 471 -3.06 23.62 13.40
CA ALA A 471 -4.25 24.44 13.21
C ALA A 471 -5.55 23.63 13.27
N ALA A 472 -5.53 22.38 12.84
CA ALA A 472 -6.71 21.49 12.84
C ALA A 472 -7.07 20.94 14.23
N VAL A 473 -6.16 20.97 15.24
CA VAL A 473 -6.38 20.38 16.57
C VAL A 473 -7.54 21.03 17.32
N GLY A 474 -7.63 22.37 17.31
CA GLY A 474 -8.73 23.09 17.97
C GLY A 474 -10.11 22.71 17.40
N PRO A 475 -10.35 22.88 16.10
CA PRO A 475 -11.59 22.43 15.43
C PRO A 475 -11.90 20.94 15.67
N THR A 476 -10.88 20.07 15.73
CA THR A 476 -11.06 18.65 16.03
C THR A 476 -11.62 18.44 17.44
N GLN A 477 -11.05 19.11 18.45
CA GLN A 477 -11.57 19.06 19.81
C GLN A 477 -13.03 19.54 19.90
N GLU A 478 -13.35 20.64 19.23
CA GLU A 478 -14.73 21.17 19.21
C GLU A 478 -15.70 20.17 18.56
N ALA A 479 -15.30 19.53 17.47
CA ALA A 479 -16.10 18.51 16.80
C ALA A 479 -16.37 17.31 17.71
N GLN A 480 -15.33 16.83 18.44
CA GLN A 480 -15.47 15.70 19.37
C GLN A 480 -16.32 16.05 20.58
N MET A 481 -16.14 17.22 21.18
CA MET A 481 -16.99 17.69 22.28
C MET A 481 -18.45 17.78 21.84
N SER A 482 -18.71 18.32 20.65
CA SER A 482 -20.05 18.38 20.06
C SER A 482 -20.64 16.98 19.83
N ALA A 483 -19.85 16.05 19.29
CA ALA A 483 -20.25 14.65 19.09
C ALA A 483 -20.66 13.99 20.41
N ARG A 484 -19.83 14.13 21.46
CA ARG A 484 -20.10 13.58 22.80
C ARG A 484 -21.38 14.19 23.40
N GLN A 485 -21.52 15.51 23.36
CA GLN A 485 -22.70 16.20 23.90
C GLN A 485 -23.98 15.77 23.18
N THR A 486 -23.92 15.66 21.85
CA THR A 486 -25.05 15.23 21.03
C THR A 486 -25.43 13.79 21.34
N SER A 487 -24.45 12.89 21.48
CA SER A 487 -24.68 11.48 21.84
C SER A 487 -25.34 11.36 23.22
N MET A 488 -24.83 12.08 24.22
CA MET A 488 -25.41 12.09 25.57
C MET A 488 -26.85 12.67 25.59
N TYR A 489 -27.11 13.69 24.77
CA TYR A 489 -28.44 14.24 24.66
C TYR A 489 -29.44 13.25 24.07
N VAL A 490 -29.04 12.57 22.98
CA VAL A 490 -29.87 11.58 22.29
C VAL A 490 -30.11 10.33 23.17
N GLU A 491 -29.10 9.84 23.89
CA GLU A 491 -29.26 8.76 24.88
C GLU A 491 -30.32 9.09 25.91
N ARG A 492 -30.27 10.31 26.50
CA ARG A 492 -31.25 10.76 27.47
C ARG A 492 -32.67 10.90 26.89
N LEU A 493 -32.78 11.13 25.58
CA LEU A 493 -34.10 11.17 24.93
C LEU A 493 -34.71 9.77 24.83
N PHE A 494 -33.90 8.76 24.55
CA PHE A 494 -34.38 7.38 24.41
C PHE A 494 -34.75 6.74 25.74
N ASP A 495 -34.18 7.20 26.85
CA ASP A 495 -34.55 6.78 28.20
C ASP A 495 -35.89 7.37 28.65
N ARG A 496 -36.50 8.30 27.90
CA ARG A 496 -37.77 8.94 28.28
C ARG A 496 -38.96 8.15 27.75
N GLN A 497 -39.93 7.91 28.60
CA GLN A 497 -41.22 7.28 28.21
C GLN A 497 -42.03 8.10 27.18
N ARG A 498 -41.81 9.40 27.07
CA ARG A 498 -42.42 10.30 26.08
C ARG A 498 -41.42 11.30 25.56
N VAL A 499 -41.16 11.27 24.26
CA VAL A 499 -40.31 12.22 23.53
C VAL A 499 -41.19 13.27 22.88
N ARG A 500 -40.91 14.55 23.12
CA ARG A 500 -41.66 15.69 22.53
C ARG A 500 -41.06 16.01 21.15
N GLN A 501 -41.88 16.60 20.26
CA GLN A 501 -41.41 17.05 18.95
C GLN A 501 -40.28 18.09 19.04
N SER A 502 -40.31 18.96 20.06
CA SER A 502 -39.22 19.91 20.33
C SER A 502 -37.89 19.22 20.66
N ASP A 503 -37.93 18.09 21.37
CA ASP A 503 -36.74 17.32 21.73
C ASP A 503 -36.11 16.67 20.48
N LEU A 504 -36.95 16.17 19.56
CA LEU A 504 -36.48 15.60 18.27
C LEU A 504 -35.86 16.69 17.38
N THR A 505 -36.50 17.89 17.35
CA THR A 505 -35.96 19.03 16.58
C THR A 505 -34.61 19.47 17.12
N LEU A 506 -34.42 19.52 18.45
CA LEU A 506 -33.15 19.86 19.06
C LEU A 506 -32.07 18.79 18.78
N ALA A 507 -32.43 17.51 18.87
CA ALA A 507 -31.50 16.41 18.51
C ALA A 507 -31.03 16.51 17.05
N GLN A 508 -31.94 16.81 16.11
CA GLN A 508 -31.61 17.02 14.70
C GLN A 508 -30.66 18.23 14.51
N MET A 509 -30.93 19.32 15.23
CA MET A 509 -30.09 20.52 15.16
C MET A 509 -28.67 20.25 15.70
N LEU A 510 -28.55 19.61 16.86
CA LEU A 510 -27.25 19.23 17.44
C LEU A 510 -26.48 18.25 16.55
N THR A 511 -27.20 17.29 15.95
CA THR A 511 -26.59 16.34 15.00
C THR A 511 -26.05 17.06 13.76
N ARG A 512 -26.80 18.03 13.23
CA ARG A 512 -26.36 18.85 12.10
C ARG A 512 -25.13 19.68 12.46
N GLU A 513 -25.14 20.35 13.60
CA GLU A 513 -24.02 21.14 14.10
C GLU A 513 -22.75 20.31 14.27
N THR A 514 -22.87 19.11 14.87
CA THR A 514 -21.77 18.16 15.01
C THR A 514 -21.18 17.79 13.65
N ARG A 515 -22.03 17.51 12.67
CA ARG A 515 -21.60 17.18 11.31
C ARG A 515 -20.86 18.34 10.63
N GLU A 516 -21.39 19.56 10.75
CA GLU A 516 -20.77 20.76 10.16
C GLU A 516 -19.39 21.04 10.80
N ARG A 517 -19.25 20.91 12.12
CA ARG A 517 -17.97 21.02 12.83
C ARG A 517 -16.99 19.93 12.41
N ALA A 518 -17.44 18.67 12.33
CA ALA A 518 -16.62 17.56 11.87
C ALA A 518 -16.12 17.76 10.44
N GLN A 519 -16.97 18.23 9.53
CA GLN A 519 -16.59 18.52 8.15
C GLN A 519 -15.56 19.65 8.05
N ALA A 520 -15.72 20.72 8.84
CA ALA A 520 -14.76 21.83 8.87
C ALA A 520 -13.39 21.39 9.39
N ALA A 521 -13.38 20.63 10.48
CA ALA A 521 -12.15 20.06 11.05
C ALA A 521 -11.47 19.08 10.09
N ASN A 522 -12.26 18.19 9.45
CA ASN A 522 -11.75 17.21 8.49
C ASN A 522 -11.08 17.88 7.28
N LYS A 523 -11.64 18.96 6.76
CA LYS A 523 -11.01 19.70 5.66
C LYS A 523 -9.58 20.16 6.00
N GLN A 524 -9.37 20.67 7.21
CA GLN A 524 -8.05 21.12 7.66
C GLN A 524 -7.10 19.95 7.92
N ALA A 525 -7.58 18.87 8.53
CA ALA A 525 -6.80 17.66 8.75
C ALA A 525 -6.37 17.01 7.44
N GLN A 526 -7.26 16.94 6.45
CA GLN A 526 -6.95 16.42 5.12
C GLN A 526 -5.91 17.29 4.38
N GLU A 527 -5.94 18.61 4.56
CA GLU A 527 -4.92 19.49 3.98
C GLU A 527 -3.54 19.19 4.57
N ALA A 528 -3.45 19.00 5.89
CA ALA A 528 -2.22 18.59 6.56
C ALA A 528 -1.73 17.22 6.04
N GLN A 529 -2.61 16.25 5.96
CA GLN A 529 -2.30 14.91 5.48
C GLN A 529 -1.83 14.91 4.01
N ASN A 530 -2.47 15.70 3.15
CA ASN A 530 -2.07 15.79 1.75
C ASN A 530 -0.66 16.38 1.60
N ARG A 531 -0.29 17.38 2.42
CA ARG A 531 1.08 17.92 2.45
C ARG A 531 2.08 16.88 2.93
N ALA A 532 1.77 16.12 3.98
CA ALA A 532 2.62 15.05 4.47
C ALA A 532 2.78 13.90 3.43
N ARG A 533 1.71 13.54 2.75
CA ARG A 533 1.74 12.57 1.63
C ARG A 533 2.63 13.06 0.49
N LEU A 534 2.50 14.31 0.08
CA LEU A 534 3.34 14.89 -0.97
C LEU A 534 4.81 14.95 -0.55
N ALA A 535 5.10 15.32 0.69
CA ALA A 535 6.45 15.28 1.24
C ALA A 535 7.05 13.88 1.16
N THR A 536 6.27 12.87 1.56
CA THR A 536 6.69 11.45 1.50
C THR A 536 7.02 11.04 0.05
N VAL A 537 6.17 11.41 -0.92
CA VAL A 537 6.43 11.12 -2.35
C VAL A 537 7.74 11.76 -2.80
N ARG A 538 7.97 13.05 -2.48
CA ARG A 538 9.21 13.73 -2.82
C ARG A 538 10.44 13.08 -2.20
N GLY A 539 10.37 12.67 -0.94
CA GLY A 539 11.44 11.91 -0.29
C GLY A 539 11.76 10.60 -1.02
N MET A 540 10.74 9.85 -1.43
CA MET A 540 10.90 8.62 -2.21
C MET A 540 11.46 8.87 -3.62
N LEU A 541 11.04 9.95 -4.30
CA LEU A 541 11.63 10.35 -5.58
C LEU A 541 13.11 10.68 -5.43
N ALA A 542 13.50 11.33 -4.33
CA ALA A 542 14.91 11.58 -4.02
C ALA A 542 15.70 10.26 -3.86
N VAL A 543 15.12 9.24 -3.22
CA VAL A 543 15.73 7.88 -3.14
C VAL A 543 15.96 7.31 -4.53
N LEU A 544 14.98 7.39 -5.43
CA LEU A 544 15.11 6.88 -6.80
C LEU A 544 16.20 7.61 -7.59
N GLN A 545 16.28 8.94 -7.46
CA GLN A 545 17.32 9.72 -8.10
C GLN A 545 18.71 9.36 -7.56
N LEU A 546 18.82 9.22 -6.25
CA LEU A 546 20.09 8.88 -5.60
C LEU A 546 20.54 7.45 -5.94
N ALA A 547 19.62 6.49 -5.94
CA ALA A 547 19.91 5.11 -6.34
C ALA A 547 20.37 5.05 -7.81
N HIS A 548 19.70 5.79 -8.71
CA HIS A 548 20.15 5.91 -10.09
C HIS A 548 21.56 6.54 -10.18
N ALA A 549 21.82 7.59 -9.41
CA ALA A 549 23.12 8.26 -9.40
C ALA A 549 24.25 7.36 -8.85
N ALA A 550 23.98 6.60 -7.81
CA ALA A 550 24.93 5.70 -7.17
C ALA A 550 25.18 4.39 -7.94
N ALA A 551 24.22 3.97 -8.76
CA ALA A 551 24.32 2.72 -9.51
C ALA A 551 25.43 2.80 -10.55
N PRO A 552 26.32 1.78 -10.64
CA PRO A 552 27.23 1.60 -11.76
C PRO A 552 26.46 1.50 -13.08
N ALA A 553 27.08 1.91 -14.19
CA ALA A 553 26.43 1.86 -15.51
C ALA A 553 26.00 0.43 -15.89
N GLU A 554 26.74 -0.55 -15.44
CA GLU A 554 26.54 -1.97 -15.66
C GLU A 554 25.20 -2.49 -15.07
N MET A 555 24.71 -1.85 -13.99
CA MET A 555 23.45 -2.21 -13.35
C MET A 555 22.21 -1.58 -13.99
N LEU A 556 22.39 -0.50 -14.77
CA LEU A 556 21.26 0.30 -15.27
C LEU A 556 20.24 -0.52 -16.09
N PRO A 557 20.64 -1.45 -16.98
CA PRO A 557 19.67 -2.26 -17.71
C PRO A 557 18.77 -3.12 -16.81
N GLY A 558 19.32 -3.60 -15.69
CA GLY A 558 18.56 -4.33 -14.67
C GLY A 558 17.58 -3.43 -13.92
N LEU A 559 18.03 -2.25 -13.52
CA LEU A 559 17.18 -1.26 -12.85
C LEU A 559 16.09 -0.73 -13.78
N ASP A 560 16.35 -0.54 -15.08
CA ASP A 560 15.34 -0.19 -16.08
C ASP A 560 14.18 -1.21 -16.08
N ARG A 561 14.50 -2.51 -15.96
CA ARG A 561 13.49 -3.57 -15.89
C ARG A 561 12.66 -3.47 -14.60
N MET A 562 13.29 -3.19 -13.47
CA MET A 562 12.60 -2.98 -12.19
C MET A 562 11.65 -1.77 -12.27
N VAL A 563 12.13 -0.63 -12.77
CA VAL A 563 11.32 0.58 -12.97
C VAL A 563 10.13 0.28 -13.89
N ALA A 564 10.37 -0.43 -15.00
CA ALA A 564 9.33 -0.82 -15.94
C ALA A 564 8.27 -1.73 -15.30
N HIS A 565 8.69 -2.66 -14.45
CA HIS A 565 7.77 -3.54 -13.71
C HIS A 565 6.82 -2.73 -12.82
N TYR A 566 7.34 -1.91 -11.91
CA TYR A 566 6.52 -1.16 -10.97
C TYR A 566 5.65 -0.08 -11.63
N LEU A 567 6.16 0.55 -12.70
CA LEU A 567 5.42 1.60 -13.41
C LEU A 567 4.53 1.06 -14.54
N ARG A 568 4.46 -0.25 -14.72
CA ARG A 568 3.67 -0.89 -15.79
C ARG A 568 3.94 -0.28 -17.17
N THR A 569 5.21 -0.15 -17.53
CA THR A 569 5.69 0.40 -18.80
C THR A 569 6.72 -0.52 -19.45
N GLY A 570 7.17 -0.20 -20.67
CA GLY A 570 8.17 -1.00 -21.37
C GLY A 570 9.60 -0.70 -20.90
N THR A 571 10.42 -1.73 -20.71
CA THR A 571 11.85 -1.56 -20.34
C THR A 571 12.61 -0.69 -21.34
N GLY A 572 12.38 -0.86 -22.66
CA GLY A 572 12.97 -0.02 -23.70
C GLY A 572 12.54 1.45 -23.61
N GLN A 573 11.34 1.71 -23.12
CA GLN A 573 10.82 3.06 -22.91
C GLN A 573 11.52 3.74 -21.72
N VAL A 574 11.74 2.99 -20.62
CA VAL A 574 12.51 3.46 -19.46
C VAL A 574 13.96 3.77 -19.88
N ALA A 575 14.62 2.84 -20.61
CA ALA A 575 15.98 3.02 -21.11
C ALA A 575 16.08 4.27 -22.00
N ALA A 576 15.17 4.47 -22.95
CA ALA A 576 15.15 5.62 -23.83
C ALA A 576 15.02 6.97 -23.07
N LEU A 577 14.20 7.00 -22.02
CA LEU A 577 14.06 8.20 -21.17
C LEU A 577 15.31 8.44 -20.33
N ARG A 578 15.90 7.39 -19.76
CA ARG A 578 17.18 7.45 -19.05
C ARG A 578 18.30 8.00 -19.95
N ASP A 579 18.38 7.52 -21.19
CA ASP A 579 19.38 7.95 -22.16
C ASP A 579 19.19 9.42 -22.60
N ARG A 580 17.97 9.97 -22.46
CA ARG A 580 17.68 11.42 -22.57
C ARG A 580 18.14 12.21 -21.32
N GLY A 581 18.66 11.56 -20.28
CA GLY A 581 19.20 12.16 -19.06
C GLY A 581 18.15 12.37 -17.95
N PHE A 582 17.01 11.69 -18.00
CA PHE A 582 16.03 11.69 -16.91
C PHE A 582 16.38 10.64 -15.86
N GLY A 583 16.20 10.99 -14.58
CA GLY A 583 16.35 10.06 -13.48
C GLY A 583 15.13 9.17 -13.30
N TYR A 584 15.26 8.11 -12.52
CA TYR A 584 14.14 7.19 -12.28
C TYR A 584 12.98 7.84 -11.52
N GLY A 585 13.27 8.82 -10.66
CA GLY A 585 12.24 9.66 -10.04
C GLY A 585 11.46 10.48 -11.08
N ASP A 586 12.15 11.10 -12.03
CA ASP A 586 11.52 11.85 -13.11
C ASP A 586 10.65 10.94 -13.99
N ILE A 587 11.17 9.75 -14.34
CA ILE A 587 10.45 8.75 -15.14
C ILE A 587 9.17 8.29 -14.43
N ALA A 588 9.23 8.08 -13.12
CA ALA A 588 8.04 7.70 -12.35
C ALA A 588 6.94 8.76 -12.44
N VAL A 589 7.30 10.05 -12.32
CA VAL A 589 6.35 11.15 -12.44
C VAL A 589 5.78 11.25 -13.85
N MET A 590 6.63 11.11 -14.90
CA MET A 590 6.17 11.14 -16.29
C MET A 590 5.16 10.04 -16.59
N VAL A 591 5.43 8.82 -16.13
CA VAL A 591 4.52 7.69 -16.34
C VAL A 591 3.19 7.93 -15.63
N ALA A 592 3.22 8.42 -14.39
CA ALA A 592 1.99 8.73 -13.65
C ALA A 592 1.19 9.86 -14.33
N ALA A 593 1.86 10.93 -14.79
CA ALA A 593 1.24 12.02 -15.52
C ALA A 593 0.59 11.56 -16.83
N ALA A 594 1.33 10.78 -17.61
CA ALA A 594 0.85 10.23 -18.87
C ALA A 594 -0.38 9.32 -18.69
N ARG A 595 -0.36 8.47 -17.67
CA ARG A 595 -1.50 7.59 -17.32
C ARG A 595 -2.71 8.40 -16.86
N GLY A 596 -2.51 9.41 -16.02
CA GLY A 596 -3.59 10.26 -15.50
C GLY A 596 -4.24 11.14 -16.57
N SER A 597 -3.46 11.61 -17.55
CA SER A 597 -3.93 12.48 -18.63
C SER A 597 -4.32 11.75 -19.93
N GLY A 598 -3.97 10.47 -20.05
CA GLY A 598 -4.13 9.70 -21.28
C GLY A 598 -3.19 10.12 -22.41
N THR A 599 -2.08 10.81 -22.07
CA THR A 599 -1.08 11.29 -23.04
C THR A 599 0.07 10.31 -23.24
N ALA A 600 0.88 10.51 -24.28
CA ALA A 600 2.10 9.73 -24.45
C ALA A 600 3.18 10.17 -23.45
N ILE A 601 3.93 9.22 -22.89
CA ILE A 601 5.02 9.50 -21.93
C ILE A 601 6.08 10.43 -22.56
N GLY A 602 6.34 10.33 -23.86
CA GLY A 602 7.25 11.21 -24.58
C GLY A 602 6.86 12.69 -24.50
N LEU A 603 5.56 13.01 -24.54
CA LEU A 603 5.07 14.37 -24.40
C LEU A 603 5.34 14.92 -22.99
N GLU A 604 5.16 14.11 -21.96
CA GLU A 604 5.49 14.52 -20.59
C GLU A 604 7.00 14.72 -20.42
N ALA A 605 7.82 13.91 -21.08
CA ALA A 605 9.26 14.09 -21.11
C ALA A 605 9.66 15.41 -21.81
N ASP A 606 8.97 15.80 -22.87
CA ASP A 606 9.23 17.08 -23.55
C ASP A 606 8.83 18.28 -22.68
N ARG A 607 7.72 18.20 -21.95
CA ARG A 607 7.31 19.21 -20.96
C ARG A 607 8.35 19.40 -19.87
N MET A 608 8.85 18.31 -19.30
CA MET A 608 9.89 18.36 -18.27
C MET A 608 11.22 18.86 -18.83
N GLY A 609 11.58 18.49 -20.06
CA GLY A 609 12.74 19.01 -20.76
C GLY A 609 12.65 20.54 -21.01
N ALA A 610 11.42 21.08 -21.11
CA ALA A 610 11.15 22.51 -21.23
C ALA A 610 11.16 23.26 -19.87
N GLY A 611 11.52 22.59 -18.77
CA GLY A 611 11.68 23.21 -17.45
C GLY A 611 10.43 23.21 -16.56
N ILE A 612 9.36 22.47 -16.94
CA ILE A 612 8.19 22.28 -16.07
C ILE A 612 8.60 21.32 -14.95
N ALA A 613 8.43 21.72 -13.70
CA ALA A 613 8.82 20.90 -12.55
C ALA A 613 8.07 19.56 -12.55
N PRO A 614 8.75 18.44 -12.23
CA PRO A 614 8.19 17.07 -12.37
C PRO A 614 6.81 16.90 -11.74
N LEU A 615 6.64 17.36 -10.51
CA LEU A 615 5.39 17.17 -9.76
C LEU A 615 4.31 18.24 -10.05
N GLU A 616 4.63 19.31 -10.76
CA GLU A 616 3.63 20.25 -11.27
C GLU A 616 2.85 19.67 -12.46
N VAL A 617 3.42 18.64 -13.10
CA VAL A 617 2.77 17.90 -14.20
C VAL A 617 1.69 16.95 -13.67
N VAL A 618 1.85 16.46 -12.44
CA VAL A 618 0.89 15.55 -11.80
C VAL A 618 -0.01 16.36 -10.87
N ASP A 619 -1.29 16.46 -11.17
CA ASP A 619 -2.26 17.03 -10.24
C ASP A 619 -2.48 16.09 -9.05
N LEU A 620 -1.62 16.25 -8.04
CA LEU A 620 -1.64 15.46 -6.81
C LEU A 620 -2.90 15.68 -5.95
N LYS A 621 -3.75 16.62 -6.31
CA LYS A 621 -5.05 16.87 -5.67
C LYS A 621 -6.19 16.08 -6.31
N ARG A 622 -5.97 15.57 -7.52
CA ARG A 622 -6.90 14.66 -8.20
C ARG A 622 -6.54 13.19 -7.93
N ASP A 623 -7.46 12.30 -8.25
CA ASP A 623 -7.43 10.84 -8.02
C ASP A 623 -6.17 10.11 -8.58
N GLY A 624 -5.28 10.80 -9.31
CA GLY A 624 -4.09 10.26 -9.96
C GLY A 624 -2.80 10.20 -9.14
N SER A 625 -2.81 10.63 -7.87
CA SER A 625 -1.58 10.70 -7.07
C SER A 625 -1.33 9.45 -6.20
N ASN A 626 -2.36 8.67 -5.95
CA ASN A 626 -2.27 7.49 -5.08
C ASN A 626 -1.45 6.37 -5.71
N GLY A 627 -1.58 6.17 -7.02
CA GLY A 627 -0.79 5.20 -7.77
C GLY A 627 0.70 5.54 -7.79
N LEU A 628 1.04 6.79 -8.06
CA LEU A 628 2.43 7.25 -8.00
C LEU A 628 3.02 6.97 -6.61
N LYS A 629 2.33 7.35 -5.53
CA LYS A 629 2.79 7.14 -4.15
C LYS A 629 3.07 5.65 -3.86
N VAL A 630 2.13 4.77 -4.18
CA VAL A 630 2.25 3.33 -3.93
C VAL A 630 3.39 2.73 -4.75
N MET A 631 3.44 3.03 -6.05
CA MET A 631 4.46 2.48 -6.94
C MET A 631 5.86 2.98 -6.59
N VAL A 632 6.02 4.28 -6.32
CA VAL A 632 7.31 4.85 -5.91
C VAL A 632 7.75 4.30 -4.55
N LYS A 633 6.83 4.03 -3.62
CA LYS A 633 7.14 3.40 -2.33
C LYS A 633 7.75 2.00 -2.52
N PHE A 634 7.08 1.15 -3.29
CA PHE A 634 7.59 -0.21 -3.53
C PHE A 634 8.87 -0.20 -4.35
N LEU A 635 8.93 0.63 -5.40
CA LEU A 635 10.10 0.78 -6.24
C LEU A 635 11.32 1.30 -5.46
N SER A 636 11.16 2.33 -4.62
CA SER A 636 12.27 2.90 -3.84
C SER A 636 12.82 1.90 -2.83
N LYS A 637 11.97 1.12 -2.18
CA LYS A 637 12.39 0.03 -1.28
C LYS A 637 13.11 -1.09 -2.02
N ALA A 638 12.58 -1.52 -3.17
CA ALA A 638 13.22 -2.54 -3.99
C ALA A 638 14.58 -2.05 -4.52
N MET A 639 14.66 -0.80 -4.96
CA MET A 639 15.92 -0.21 -5.45
C MET A 639 16.98 -0.09 -4.35
N ALA A 640 16.59 0.30 -3.13
CA ALA A 640 17.51 0.37 -2.00
C ALA A 640 18.09 -1.00 -1.60
N GLN A 641 17.44 -2.11 -1.95
CA GLN A 641 17.96 -3.47 -1.78
C GLN A 641 18.94 -3.86 -2.88
N GLU A 642 18.78 -3.32 -4.08
CA GLU A 642 19.66 -3.63 -5.23
C GLU A 642 20.92 -2.75 -5.29
N VAL A 643 20.78 -1.46 -4.98
CA VAL A 643 21.85 -0.48 -5.05
C VAL A 643 22.30 -0.16 -3.63
N ALA A 644 23.54 -0.51 -3.30
CA ALA A 644 24.15 -0.07 -2.05
C ALA A 644 24.30 1.46 -2.09
N LEU A 645 23.46 2.16 -1.34
CA LEU A 645 23.56 3.61 -1.24
C LEU A 645 24.78 3.99 -0.41
N PRO A 646 25.53 5.06 -0.79
CA PRO A 646 26.74 5.45 -0.09
C PRO A 646 26.48 5.74 1.39
N GLY A 647 27.31 5.19 2.29
CA GLY A 647 27.18 5.38 3.73
C GLY A 647 26.25 4.40 4.45
N GLN A 648 25.55 3.53 3.73
CA GLN A 648 24.93 2.36 4.38
C GLN A 648 26.04 1.38 4.77
N ALA A 649 26.09 1.00 6.06
CA ALA A 649 26.88 -0.15 6.47
C ALA A 649 26.38 -1.34 5.64
N SER A 650 27.30 -2.05 4.97
CA SER A 650 26.97 -3.30 4.30
C SER A 650 26.26 -4.19 5.31
N ASN A 651 24.96 -4.35 5.17
CA ASN A 651 24.21 -5.29 6.00
C ASN A 651 24.59 -6.69 5.48
N PRO A 652 25.36 -7.50 6.21
CA PRO A 652 25.80 -8.80 5.74
C PRO A 652 24.68 -9.85 5.81
N ALA A 653 23.44 -9.42 6.10
CA ALA A 653 22.27 -10.26 6.17
C ALA A 653 21.18 -9.67 5.26
N GLY A 654 21.33 -9.87 3.96
CA GLY A 654 20.27 -9.80 2.97
C GLY A 654 19.74 -11.19 2.71
#